data_7c8d51559cfe2d4faddd40ec810bb1e7
#
_entry.id   7c8d51559cfe2d4faddd40ec810bb1e7
#
_cell.length_a   1.000
_cell.length_b   1.000
_cell.length_c   1.000
_cell.angle_alpha   90.00
_cell.angle_beta   90.00
_cell.angle_gamma   90.00
#
_symmetry.space_group_name_H-M   'P 1'
#
loop_
_entity.id
_entity.type
_entity.pdbx_description
1 polymer ?
#
loop_
_entity_poly.entity_id
_entity_poly.type
_entity_poly.pdbx_seq_one_letter_code
_entity_poly.pdbx_strand_id
1 'polypeptide(L)'
;MYQPSKAGYRWSCMALLGCGAFVVPMQAAQSIRPWHTGEEVSKSIVVVPSIPERIDSLSHTDKGNTHHLSEVLVKASRPVVSSNVVAKKISAVTLERNLGRSLAQMLTEVSGVTMLQTGTTTAKPVIHGMYGTRVLIMNNGVRQSGQQWGEDHAPEVSVDANDEVHVLKGAEAVAYGSEAIAGVILLGQKSLPYGGEAVGGTLATSYGSNGRRYSGLLKLEGAVPKLSSLAWRGQVSYSHGGDRETAKYLLENTGVRELDYSLSLGWRHDLWSLEGYFSQYRNKTGLLPSGHLKNSNDIQTLIDLGQPQTFRPFSYEIDFPYHDVVHSLYLVKSKYRGGRWGNFSVNASMQSDERNEFNIRRNNRSSSPTLALNLTSYQLDALWQKPYNRWNTELGVHLNSTDNYSTPDTGVPPIIPNYTELGYAFHLVQKYSSPKWGAELGLRIDQLALAVDGYNIFREHVQAQRNFTNLTYSLGGHYRPNKAWTLTSQLGLAFRAPHVHELYSIGNQHGAAIFIKGDSTLRSERGYKWVNSVSYTGERLSCSLEAYLQLINGYIYESPDRDSENRPEYYTTISGTYPSFSQRQEDAFFRGVDLEASYRLPIDGLTYRAQASMVWANALKSGALFPYIPSFRFSHALQWAWGVSESLSLDFALKHMYVAKQTRFDPSIDIAAAPDAYNLVGLEFSCTKKLKRGSLRFLLTGDNMLNTLYKEYTNRARYYAHDAGRDIRCSLVYSF
;
A
#
# COMPACT_ATOMS: atom_id res chain seq x y z
N MET A 1 39.13 28.61 21.72
CA MET A 1 40.16 28.34 20.73
C MET A 1 40.50 26.85 20.76
N TYR A 2 39.87 26.07 19.94
CA TYR A 2 40.29 24.73 19.60
C TYR A 2 39.74 24.44 18.21
N GLN A 3 40.59 24.37 17.22
CA GLN A 3 40.23 23.93 15.88
C GLN A 3 40.22 22.41 15.87
N PRO A 4 39.20 21.74 15.30
CA PRO A 4 39.32 20.33 14.96
C PRO A 4 39.89 20.20 13.53
N SER A 5 40.90 19.36 13.44
CA SER A 5 41.56 18.96 12.22
C SER A 5 40.58 18.23 11.28
N LYS A 6 40.54 18.68 10.04
CA LYS A 6 39.88 18.02 8.93
C LYS A 6 40.65 16.75 8.57
N ALA A 7 40.18 15.58 9.01
CA ALA A 7 40.53 14.30 8.41
C ALA A 7 39.46 13.98 7.38
N GLY A 8 39.73 14.31 6.12
CA GLY A 8 38.87 13.99 5.00
C GLY A 8 38.98 12.51 4.64
N TYR A 9 37.98 11.73 4.92
CA TYR A 9 37.77 10.44 4.27
C TYR A 9 36.97 10.71 2.97
N ARG A 10 37.71 10.88 1.88
CA ARG A 10 37.16 10.77 0.53
C ARG A 10 36.91 9.30 0.24
N TRP A 11 35.69 8.86 0.34
CA TRP A 11 35.24 7.67 -0.36
C TRP A 11 34.86 8.09 -1.78
N SER A 12 35.70 7.65 -2.73
CA SER A 12 35.42 7.82 -4.15
C SER A 12 34.21 6.97 -4.52
N CYS A 13 33.09 7.61 -4.79
CA CYS A 13 32.01 6.99 -5.56
C CYS A 13 32.56 6.70 -6.96
N MET A 14 32.90 5.44 -7.25
CA MET A 14 33.11 4.96 -8.60
C MET A 14 31.77 4.98 -9.32
N ALA A 15 31.56 5.97 -10.13
CA ALA A 15 30.52 5.99 -11.15
C ALA A 15 30.86 4.92 -12.20
N LEU A 16 30.21 3.76 -12.13
CA LEU A 16 30.20 2.75 -13.17
C LEU A 16 29.19 3.14 -14.25
N LEU A 17 29.54 4.13 -15.07
CA LEU A 17 29.03 4.34 -16.41
C LEU A 17 30.17 4.00 -17.39
N GLY A 18 30.33 2.71 -17.66
CA GLY A 18 31.20 2.17 -18.66
C GLY A 18 30.43 1.23 -19.56
N CYS A 19 29.90 1.73 -20.68
CA CYS A 19 29.55 0.90 -21.82
C CYS A 19 30.82 0.24 -22.36
N GLY A 20 31.14 -0.93 -21.86
CA GLY A 20 32.15 -1.82 -22.42
C GLY A 20 31.51 -2.79 -23.39
N ALA A 21 31.66 -2.54 -24.69
CA ALA A 21 31.35 -3.50 -25.74
C ALA A 21 32.24 -4.72 -25.56
N PHE A 22 31.66 -5.89 -25.26
CA PHE A 22 32.33 -7.16 -25.37
C PHE A 22 32.43 -7.53 -26.86
N VAL A 23 33.61 -7.28 -27.45
CA VAL A 23 34.04 -7.86 -28.70
C VAL A 23 34.61 -9.23 -28.39
N VAL A 24 33.92 -10.30 -28.81
CA VAL A 24 34.46 -11.66 -28.83
C VAL A 24 35.13 -11.85 -30.19
N PRO A 25 36.41 -12.22 -30.28
CA PRO A 25 37.05 -12.51 -31.54
C PRO A 25 36.59 -13.86 -32.09
N MET A 26 36.04 -13.80 -33.30
CA MET A 26 35.73 -14.96 -34.13
C MET A 26 37.04 -15.42 -34.76
N GLN A 27 37.56 -16.58 -34.36
CA GLN A 27 38.60 -17.27 -35.14
C GLN A 27 38.04 -18.52 -35.80
N ALA A 28 38.42 -18.63 -37.06
CA ALA A 28 37.98 -19.55 -38.08
C ALA A 28 38.24 -21.03 -37.75
N ALA A 29 37.32 -21.89 -38.24
CA ALA A 29 37.69 -23.24 -38.68
C ALA A 29 36.96 -23.56 -39.97
N GLN A 30 37.77 -24.00 -40.93
CA GLN A 30 37.47 -24.28 -42.32
C GLN A 30 36.64 -25.56 -42.53
N SER A 31 35.83 -25.49 -43.56
CA SER A 31 35.53 -26.50 -44.61
C SER A 31 35.34 -27.97 -44.23
N ILE A 32 34.16 -28.50 -44.55
CA ILE A 32 33.97 -29.76 -45.26
C ILE A 32 32.75 -29.66 -46.17
N ARG A 33 32.90 -30.06 -47.44
CA ARG A 33 31.94 -30.01 -48.54
C ARG A 33 30.91 -31.15 -48.48
N PRO A 34 29.90 -31.12 -49.38
CA PRO A 34 28.60 -31.73 -49.18
C PRO A 34 28.48 -33.13 -49.78
N TRP A 35 27.52 -33.91 -49.29
CA TRP A 35 26.95 -35.05 -50.02
C TRP A 35 25.51 -34.76 -50.42
N HIS A 36 25.30 -34.83 -51.74
CA HIS A 36 23.98 -34.93 -52.37
C HIS A 36 23.36 -36.28 -52.05
N THR A 37 22.09 -36.34 -51.80
CA THR A 37 21.09 -37.10 -52.59
C THR A 37 19.72 -36.72 -52.09
N GLY A 38 18.85 -36.47 -53.04
CA GLY A 38 17.51 -36.05 -52.86
C GLY A 38 16.58 -37.20 -52.49
N GLU A 39 15.48 -36.78 -51.93
CA GLU A 39 14.17 -37.36 -52.23
C GLU A 39 13.08 -36.34 -51.78
N GLU A 40 12.21 -36.09 -52.71
CA GLU A 40 11.00 -35.29 -52.51
C GLU A 40 10.08 -35.95 -51.49
N VAL A 41 9.73 -35.25 -50.43
CA VAL A 41 8.53 -35.58 -49.64
C VAL A 41 7.72 -34.31 -49.42
N SER A 42 6.65 -34.31 -50.14
CA SER A 42 5.35 -33.64 -49.99
C SER A 42 5.22 -32.65 -48.82
N LYS A 43 4.92 -31.41 -49.20
CA LYS A 43 4.35 -30.35 -48.36
C LYS A 43 2.99 -30.81 -47.83
N SER A 44 2.91 -31.07 -46.54
CA SER A 44 1.65 -31.08 -45.80
C SER A 44 1.60 -29.84 -44.94
N ILE A 45 0.98 -28.83 -45.45
CA ILE A 45 0.54 -27.66 -44.71
C ILE A 45 -0.59 -28.14 -43.81
N VAL A 46 -0.33 -28.29 -42.51
CA VAL A 46 -1.40 -28.45 -41.53
C VAL A 46 -1.96 -27.04 -41.26
N VAL A 47 -3.01 -26.72 -41.99
CA VAL A 47 -3.90 -25.61 -41.72
C VAL A 47 -4.70 -25.99 -40.47
N VAL A 48 -4.45 -25.29 -39.39
CA VAL A 48 -5.33 -25.34 -38.22
C VAL A 48 -6.59 -24.58 -38.61
N PRO A 49 -7.79 -25.24 -38.62
CA PRO A 49 -9.01 -24.55 -39.01
C PRO A 49 -9.34 -23.47 -37.96
N SER A 50 -9.41 -22.24 -38.41
CA SER A 50 -10.14 -21.16 -37.76
C SER A 50 -11.64 -21.58 -37.73
N ILE A 51 -12.20 -21.64 -36.54
CA ILE A 51 -13.64 -21.81 -36.33
C ILE A 51 -14.32 -20.55 -36.88
N PRO A 52 -15.17 -20.63 -37.88
CA PRO A 52 -15.97 -19.50 -38.31
C PRO A 52 -17.09 -19.29 -37.31
N GLU A 53 -17.16 -18.11 -36.74
CA GLU A 53 -18.38 -17.63 -36.12
C GLU A 53 -19.47 -17.48 -37.18
N ARG A 54 -20.35 -18.44 -37.26
CA ARG A 54 -21.61 -18.30 -37.96
C ARG A 54 -22.62 -17.70 -36.98
N ILE A 55 -22.89 -16.43 -37.14
CA ILE A 55 -24.05 -15.77 -36.55
C ILE A 55 -25.23 -16.11 -37.40
N ASP A 56 -26.02 -17.13 -37.03
CA ASP A 56 -27.34 -17.32 -37.56
C ASP A 56 -28.31 -16.33 -36.90
N SER A 57 -28.77 -15.42 -37.73
CA SER A 57 -29.87 -14.53 -37.45
C SER A 57 -31.15 -15.30 -37.24
N LEU A 58 -31.58 -15.45 -36.00
CA LEU A 58 -32.97 -15.77 -35.68
C LEU A 58 -33.58 -14.54 -35.01
N SER A 59 -34.38 -13.85 -35.81
CA SER A 59 -35.28 -12.80 -35.34
C SER A 59 -36.30 -13.37 -34.37
N HIS A 60 -36.16 -13.02 -33.09
CA HIS A 60 -37.29 -12.97 -32.16
C HIS A 60 -37.24 -11.65 -31.44
N THR A 61 -38.23 -10.84 -31.75
CA THR A 61 -38.64 -9.63 -31.06
C THR A 61 -38.99 -9.98 -29.64
N ASP A 62 -38.10 -9.66 -28.71
CA ASP A 62 -38.50 -9.50 -27.32
C ASP A 62 -37.88 -8.20 -26.77
N LYS A 63 -38.79 -7.26 -26.41
CA LYS A 63 -38.46 -5.97 -25.85
C LYS A 63 -38.11 -6.13 -24.38
N GLY A 64 -36.84 -6.38 -24.09
CA GLY A 64 -36.28 -6.36 -22.76
C GLY A 64 -34.87 -5.81 -22.83
N ASN A 65 -34.74 -4.49 -22.71
CA ASN A 65 -33.45 -3.78 -22.74
C ASN A 65 -32.69 -4.02 -21.42
N THR A 66 -31.98 -5.13 -21.32
CA THR A 66 -30.93 -5.31 -20.30
C THR A 66 -29.63 -4.71 -20.86
N HIS A 67 -29.37 -3.45 -20.53
CA HIS A 67 -28.04 -2.88 -20.74
C HIS A 67 -27.07 -3.51 -19.73
N HIS A 68 -26.43 -4.59 -20.15
CA HIS A 68 -25.18 -4.98 -19.56
C HIS A 68 -24.22 -3.79 -19.72
N LEU A 69 -23.76 -3.21 -18.60
CA LEU A 69 -22.53 -2.45 -18.60
C LEU A 69 -21.45 -3.41 -19.09
N SER A 70 -21.17 -3.35 -20.40
CA SER A 70 -20.05 -4.05 -21.00
C SER A 70 -18.81 -3.52 -20.29
N GLU A 71 -18.27 -4.34 -19.42
CA GLU A 71 -16.89 -4.26 -19.02
C GLU A 71 -16.12 -4.15 -20.35
N VAL A 72 -15.58 -2.98 -20.62
CA VAL A 72 -14.73 -2.76 -21.79
C VAL A 72 -13.58 -3.73 -21.63
N LEU A 73 -13.63 -4.84 -22.35
CA LEU A 73 -12.58 -5.84 -22.40
C LEU A 73 -11.43 -5.19 -23.20
N VAL A 74 -10.73 -4.28 -22.53
CA VAL A 74 -9.39 -3.91 -22.97
C VAL A 74 -8.61 -5.21 -22.96
N LYS A 75 -8.15 -5.68 -24.12
CA LYS A 75 -7.15 -6.74 -24.21
C LYS A 75 -5.90 -6.25 -23.47
N ALA A 76 -5.96 -6.30 -22.15
CA ALA A 76 -4.90 -5.89 -21.28
C ALA A 76 -3.73 -6.86 -21.48
N SER A 77 -2.55 -6.32 -21.58
CA SER A 77 -1.32 -6.96 -21.14
C SER A 77 -1.63 -7.88 -19.95
N ARG A 78 -1.05 -9.07 -19.94
CA ARG A 78 -1.21 -10.15 -18.94
C ARG A 78 -1.48 -9.61 -17.55
N PRO A 79 -2.41 -10.22 -16.78
CA PRO A 79 -2.69 -9.75 -15.42
C PRO A 79 -1.39 -9.67 -14.63
N VAL A 80 -1.15 -8.55 -14.00
CA VAL A 80 0.01 -8.29 -13.13
C VAL A 80 0.05 -9.30 -11.97
N VAL A 81 -1.11 -9.89 -11.65
CA VAL A 81 -1.31 -10.83 -10.54
C VAL A 81 -1.62 -12.22 -11.08
N SER A 82 -0.96 -13.23 -10.55
CA SER A 82 -1.18 -14.63 -10.88
C SER A 82 -2.59 -15.08 -10.48
N SER A 83 -3.23 -15.94 -11.26
CA SER A 83 -4.51 -16.56 -10.90
C SER A 83 -4.40 -17.58 -9.75
N ASN A 84 -3.18 -17.92 -9.34
CA ASN A 84 -2.90 -18.80 -8.21
C ASN A 84 -2.89 -18.07 -6.85
N VAL A 85 -3.23 -16.78 -6.85
CA VAL A 85 -3.01 -15.83 -5.78
C VAL A 85 -4.34 -15.29 -5.27
N VAL A 86 -4.48 -15.15 -3.96
CA VAL A 86 -5.64 -14.49 -3.35
C VAL A 86 -5.41 -12.97 -3.41
N ALA A 87 -6.03 -12.32 -4.40
CA ALA A 87 -5.85 -10.91 -4.66
C ALA A 87 -7.17 -10.19 -4.93
N LYS A 88 -7.24 -8.92 -4.54
CA LYS A 88 -8.36 -8.01 -4.83
C LYS A 88 -7.87 -6.81 -5.62
N LYS A 89 -8.56 -6.51 -6.72
CA LYS A 89 -8.36 -5.30 -7.51
C LYS A 89 -9.35 -4.23 -7.08
N ILE A 90 -8.87 -3.03 -6.85
CA ILE A 90 -9.71 -1.85 -6.61
C ILE A 90 -10.25 -1.36 -7.96
N SER A 91 -11.55 -1.07 -8.02
CA SER A 91 -12.18 -0.59 -9.26
C SER A 91 -11.80 0.88 -9.55
N ALA A 92 -11.81 1.28 -10.83
CA ALA A 92 -11.58 2.66 -11.22
C ALA A 92 -12.58 3.63 -10.57
N VAL A 93 -13.85 3.24 -10.45
CA VAL A 93 -14.88 4.04 -9.76
C VAL A 93 -14.54 4.24 -8.28
N THR A 94 -13.99 3.22 -7.63
CA THR A 94 -13.53 3.33 -6.24
C THR A 94 -12.36 4.30 -6.12
N LEU A 95 -11.41 4.31 -7.07
CA LEU A 95 -10.31 5.28 -7.11
C LEU A 95 -10.86 6.71 -7.25
N GLU A 96 -11.72 6.95 -8.23
CA GLU A 96 -12.34 8.28 -8.46
C GLU A 96 -13.15 8.78 -7.24
N ARG A 97 -13.87 7.89 -6.56
CA ARG A 97 -14.66 8.21 -5.36
C ARG A 97 -13.79 8.58 -4.16
N ASN A 98 -12.58 8.06 -4.10
CA ASN A 98 -11.63 8.30 -3.03
C ASN A 98 -10.58 9.38 -3.35
N LEU A 99 -10.83 10.22 -4.37
CA LEU A 99 -9.95 11.33 -4.74
C LEU A 99 -9.61 12.19 -3.50
N GLY A 100 -8.32 12.40 -3.26
CA GLY A 100 -7.80 13.13 -2.12
C GLY A 100 -7.89 12.41 -0.77
N ARG A 101 -8.21 11.11 -0.73
CA ARG A 101 -8.11 10.28 0.50
C ARG A 101 -6.76 9.58 0.58
N SER A 102 -6.36 9.21 1.79
CA SER A 102 -5.15 8.41 1.99
C SER A 102 -5.32 6.98 1.44
N LEU A 103 -4.19 6.35 1.10
CA LEU A 103 -4.14 4.95 0.66
C LEU A 103 -4.86 4.01 1.66
N ALA A 104 -4.56 4.16 2.96
CA ALA A 104 -5.15 3.31 3.99
C ALA A 104 -6.69 3.45 4.05
N GLN A 105 -7.22 4.69 3.95
CA GLN A 105 -8.66 4.93 3.92
C GLN A 105 -9.34 4.28 2.72
N MET A 106 -8.76 4.40 1.52
CA MET A 106 -9.31 3.78 0.32
C MET A 106 -9.33 2.24 0.43
N LEU A 107 -8.28 1.65 0.99
CA LEU A 107 -8.15 0.20 1.10
C LEU A 107 -9.12 -0.45 2.09
N THR A 108 -9.76 0.30 2.99
CA THR A 108 -10.80 -0.24 3.89
C THR A 108 -12.05 -0.76 3.15
N GLU A 109 -12.20 -0.47 1.87
CA GLU A 109 -13.24 -1.07 1.02
C GLU A 109 -12.95 -2.53 0.65
N VAL A 110 -11.74 -3.03 0.92
CA VAL A 110 -11.35 -4.43 0.72
C VAL A 110 -11.60 -5.21 2.01
N SER A 111 -12.31 -6.33 1.91
CA SER A 111 -12.53 -7.25 3.04
C SER A 111 -11.19 -7.71 3.65
N GLY A 112 -11.09 -7.79 4.98
CA GLY A 112 -9.87 -8.14 5.70
C GLY A 112 -8.82 -7.03 5.76
N VAL A 113 -9.11 -5.85 5.19
CA VAL A 113 -8.26 -4.68 5.27
C VAL A 113 -8.91 -3.62 6.16
N THR A 114 -8.14 -3.11 7.09
CA THR A 114 -8.50 -2.00 7.99
C THR A 114 -7.36 -0.98 7.99
N MET A 115 -7.36 -0.05 8.93
CA MET A 115 -6.27 0.90 9.07
C MET A 115 -5.87 1.06 10.54
N LEU A 116 -4.58 1.24 10.78
CA LEU A 116 -4.02 1.77 12.01
C LEU A 116 -3.91 3.27 11.85
N GLN A 117 -4.59 4.00 12.71
CA GLN A 117 -4.61 5.47 12.68
C GLN A 117 -3.79 6.05 13.82
N THR A 118 -3.19 7.20 13.56
CA THR A 118 -2.62 8.09 14.58
C THR A 118 -3.31 9.44 14.40
N GLY A 119 -4.42 9.61 15.11
CA GLY A 119 -5.36 10.71 14.89
C GLY A 119 -6.20 10.51 13.62
N THR A 120 -6.63 11.62 13.00
CA THR A 120 -7.50 11.61 11.82
C THR A 120 -6.75 11.83 10.51
N THR A 121 -5.45 12.12 10.56
CA THR A 121 -4.65 12.54 9.42
C THR A 121 -3.62 11.51 8.98
N THR A 122 -3.10 10.71 9.91
CA THR A 122 -2.09 9.68 9.64
C THR A 122 -2.72 8.30 9.74
N ALA A 123 -2.58 7.47 8.70
CA ALA A 123 -3.11 6.12 8.69
C ALA A 123 -2.24 5.17 7.88
N LYS A 124 -2.03 3.95 8.38
CA LYS A 124 -1.38 2.83 7.69
C LYS A 124 -2.38 1.72 7.38
N PRO A 125 -2.27 1.04 6.23
CA PRO A 125 -3.10 -0.13 5.96
C PRO A 125 -2.77 -1.28 6.91
N VAL A 126 -3.82 -1.98 7.34
CA VAL A 126 -3.74 -3.18 8.18
C VAL A 126 -4.34 -4.33 7.39
N ILE A 127 -3.58 -5.40 7.15
CA ILE A 127 -4.04 -6.61 6.47
C ILE A 127 -4.02 -7.76 7.47
N HIS A 128 -5.15 -8.41 7.68
CA HIS A 128 -5.28 -9.54 8.60
C HIS A 128 -4.74 -9.25 10.02
N GLY A 129 -4.96 -8.01 10.51
CA GLY A 129 -4.53 -7.57 11.84
C GLY A 129 -3.06 -7.15 11.93
N MET A 130 -2.31 -7.18 10.86
CA MET A 130 -0.89 -6.78 10.80
C MET A 130 -0.71 -5.50 10.01
N TYR A 131 0.20 -4.65 10.45
CA TYR A 131 0.45 -3.30 9.94
C TYR A 131 1.95 -2.99 9.85
N GLY A 132 2.26 -1.77 9.45
CA GLY A 132 3.61 -1.24 9.36
C GLY A 132 4.42 -1.98 8.30
N THR A 133 5.66 -2.26 8.60
CA THR A 133 6.61 -2.92 7.71
C THR A 133 6.31 -4.40 7.44
N ARG A 134 5.17 -4.94 7.90
CA ARG A 134 4.66 -6.27 7.52
C ARG A 134 3.75 -6.23 6.29
N VAL A 135 3.34 -5.02 5.86
CA VAL A 135 2.56 -4.77 4.65
C VAL A 135 3.47 -4.11 3.63
N LEU A 136 3.90 -4.86 2.63
CA LEU A 136 4.78 -4.34 1.58
C LEU A 136 3.98 -3.50 0.59
N ILE A 137 4.42 -2.27 0.34
CA ILE A 137 3.85 -1.38 -0.68
C ILE A 137 4.83 -1.29 -1.86
N MET A 138 4.32 -1.63 -3.05
CA MET A 138 5.04 -1.52 -4.31
C MET A 138 4.45 -0.39 -5.14
N ASN A 139 5.24 0.61 -5.47
CA ASN A 139 4.85 1.75 -6.30
C ASN A 139 5.50 1.61 -7.70
N ASN A 140 4.68 1.39 -8.72
CA ASN A 140 5.15 1.16 -10.10
C ASN A 140 6.21 0.05 -10.24
N GLY A 141 6.15 -0.98 -9.36
CA GLY A 141 7.10 -2.09 -9.34
C GLY A 141 8.36 -1.84 -8.51
N VAL A 142 8.43 -0.72 -7.80
CA VAL A 142 9.50 -0.38 -6.86
C VAL A 142 8.96 -0.47 -5.43
N ARG A 143 9.73 -1.06 -4.51
CA ARG A 143 9.39 -1.07 -3.08
C ARG A 143 9.43 0.35 -2.52
N GLN A 144 8.35 0.81 -1.92
CA GLN A 144 8.24 2.12 -1.30
C GLN A 144 9.13 2.23 -0.06
N SER A 145 10.09 3.14 -0.07
CA SER A 145 10.92 3.47 1.10
C SER A 145 10.22 4.45 2.03
N GLY A 146 10.80 4.73 3.22
CA GLY A 146 10.30 5.69 4.20
C GLY A 146 9.31 5.09 5.22
N GLN A 147 8.86 3.83 5.08
CA GLN A 147 7.93 3.21 6.00
C GLN A 147 8.56 2.69 7.31
N GLN A 148 9.88 2.56 7.32
CA GLN A 148 10.68 1.99 8.41
C GLN A 148 10.94 2.95 9.59
N TRP A 149 10.45 4.19 9.53
CA TRP A 149 10.75 5.19 10.58
C TRP A 149 9.84 5.14 11.81
N GLY A 150 8.73 4.44 11.76
CA GLY A 150 7.83 4.28 12.89
C GLY A 150 6.37 4.07 12.50
N GLU A 151 5.54 3.74 13.48
CA GLU A 151 4.13 3.43 13.23
C GLU A 151 3.23 4.67 13.14
N ASP A 152 3.72 5.84 13.51
CA ASP A 152 3.04 7.13 13.42
C ASP A 152 3.22 7.85 12.08
N HIS A 153 3.79 7.18 11.07
CA HIS A 153 4.02 7.72 9.73
C HIS A 153 3.13 7.02 8.70
N ALA A 154 2.39 7.79 7.88
CA ALA A 154 1.61 7.25 6.77
C ALA A 154 2.51 6.87 5.58
N PRO A 155 2.10 5.94 4.71
CA PRO A 155 2.80 5.69 3.45
C PRO A 155 2.83 6.95 2.57
N GLU A 156 4.01 7.32 2.11
CA GLU A 156 4.28 8.53 1.34
C GLU A 156 4.10 8.27 -0.16
N VAL A 157 2.87 8.01 -0.54
CA VAL A 157 2.51 7.69 -1.92
C VAL A 157 1.14 8.26 -2.26
N SER A 158 1.05 8.90 -3.44
CA SER A 158 -0.21 9.39 -3.97
C SER A 158 -1.04 8.24 -4.54
N VAL A 159 -2.28 8.11 -4.07
CA VAL A 159 -3.26 7.19 -4.65
C VAL A 159 -3.70 7.67 -6.02
N ASP A 160 -3.86 8.99 -6.17
CA ASP A 160 -4.37 9.65 -7.37
C ASP A 160 -3.45 9.49 -8.57
N ALA A 161 -2.14 9.18 -8.33
CA ALA A 161 -1.16 8.87 -9.35
C ALA A 161 -1.35 7.52 -10.03
N ASN A 162 -2.17 6.64 -9.46
CA ASN A 162 -2.27 5.25 -9.87
C ASN A 162 -3.58 4.94 -10.58
N ASP A 163 -3.51 4.08 -11.60
CA ASP A 163 -4.67 3.58 -12.35
C ASP A 163 -5.15 2.22 -11.84
N GLU A 164 -4.25 1.49 -11.20
CA GLU A 164 -4.47 0.14 -10.74
C GLU A 164 -3.93 -0.03 -9.32
N VAL A 165 -4.78 -0.55 -8.45
CA VAL A 165 -4.42 -0.91 -7.08
C VAL A 165 -4.86 -2.33 -6.83
N HIS A 166 -3.93 -3.18 -6.40
CA HIS A 166 -4.19 -4.56 -6.02
C HIS A 166 -3.74 -4.81 -4.59
N VAL A 167 -4.53 -5.57 -3.85
CA VAL A 167 -4.19 -6.06 -2.52
C VAL A 167 -4.05 -7.57 -2.59
N LEU A 168 -2.84 -8.05 -2.30
CA LEU A 168 -2.52 -9.47 -2.23
C LEU A 168 -2.46 -9.87 -0.76
N LYS A 169 -3.31 -10.81 -0.37
CA LYS A 169 -3.45 -11.24 1.04
C LYS A 169 -2.85 -12.61 1.30
N GLY A 170 -2.29 -13.22 0.27
CA GLY A 170 -1.71 -14.57 0.28
C GLY A 170 -0.27 -14.65 0.80
N ALA A 171 0.39 -15.76 0.51
CA ALA A 171 1.77 -16.07 0.90
C ALA A 171 2.75 -15.81 -0.27
N GLU A 172 2.76 -14.60 -0.81
CA GLU A 172 3.43 -14.27 -2.08
C GLU A 172 4.78 -13.54 -1.92
N ALA A 173 5.32 -13.56 -0.72
CA ALA A 173 6.57 -12.88 -0.39
C ALA A 173 7.74 -13.21 -1.35
N VAL A 174 7.74 -14.40 -1.97
CA VAL A 174 8.82 -14.85 -2.84
C VAL A 174 9.04 -13.91 -4.02
N ALA A 175 7.96 -13.49 -4.71
CA ALA A 175 8.07 -12.64 -5.88
C ALA A 175 8.36 -11.16 -5.52
N TYR A 176 7.95 -10.71 -4.33
CA TYR A 176 8.01 -9.30 -3.94
C TYR A 176 9.08 -8.98 -2.90
N GLY A 177 9.48 -9.96 -2.08
CA GLY A 177 10.58 -9.82 -1.13
C GLY A 177 10.18 -9.83 0.34
N SER A 178 11.13 -9.44 1.19
CA SER A 178 10.95 -9.29 2.62
C SER A 178 9.82 -8.29 2.94
N GLU A 179 9.27 -8.37 4.16
CA GLU A 179 8.18 -7.51 4.67
C GLU A 179 6.78 -7.82 4.10
N ALA A 180 6.64 -8.79 3.19
CA ALA A 180 5.35 -9.24 2.72
C ALA A 180 4.70 -10.29 3.66
N ILE A 181 4.85 -10.15 4.99
CA ILE A 181 4.33 -11.10 5.99
C ILE A 181 2.80 -11.05 6.03
N ALA A 182 2.22 -9.88 6.04
CA ALA A 182 0.77 -9.68 6.03
C ALA A 182 0.19 -9.79 4.61
N GLY A 183 0.87 -9.17 3.65
CA GLY A 183 0.48 -9.11 2.25
C GLY A 183 1.21 -8.01 1.50
N VAL A 184 0.79 -7.78 0.25
CA VAL A 184 1.40 -6.80 -0.65
C VAL A 184 0.33 -5.89 -1.24
N ILE A 185 0.61 -4.59 -1.27
CA ILE A 185 -0.20 -3.59 -1.97
C ILE A 185 0.56 -3.18 -3.23
N LEU A 186 -0.02 -3.42 -4.39
CA LEU A 186 0.56 -3.03 -5.68
C LEU A 186 -0.15 -1.78 -6.18
N LEU A 187 0.61 -0.73 -6.35
CA LEU A 187 0.20 0.52 -6.97
C LEU A 187 0.85 0.61 -8.34
N GLY A 188 0.09 0.89 -9.37
CA GLY A 188 0.61 0.93 -10.72
C GLY A 188 -0.15 1.82 -11.67
N GLN A 189 0.53 2.22 -12.72
CA GLN A 189 -0.07 2.93 -13.85
C GLN A 189 -0.35 1.93 -14.99
N LYS A 190 -1.39 2.22 -15.78
CA LYS A 190 -1.62 1.54 -17.05
C LYS A 190 -0.45 1.75 -17.99
N SER A 191 -0.28 0.85 -18.97
CA SER A 191 0.69 1.06 -20.04
C SER A 191 0.46 2.38 -20.75
N LEU A 192 1.55 3.04 -21.15
CA LEU A 192 1.47 4.28 -21.95
C LEU A 192 0.73 4.04 -23.28
N PRO A 193 -0.02 5.02 -23.80
CA PRO A 193 -0.90 4.89 -24.98
C PRO A 193 -0.13 4.94 -26.31
N TYR A 194 0.82 4.03 -26.53
CA TYR A 194 1.59 3.96 -27.76
C TYR A 194 0.70 3.75 -29.00
N GLY A 195 0.87 4.59 -30.02
CA GLY A 195 0.08 4.54 -31.25
C GLY A 195 -1.39 4.91 -31.07
N GLY A 196 -1.78 5.39 -29.90
CA GLY A 196 -3.13 5.87 -29.58
C GLY A 196 -3.35 7.33 -30.00
N GLU A 197 -4.32 7.98 -29.35
CA GLU A 197 -4.61 9.39 -29.55
C GLU A 197 -3.44 10.28 -29.11
N ALA A 198 -3.33 11.47 -29.74
CA ALA A 198 -2.26 12.43 -29.41
C ALA A 198 -2.39 12.96 -27.99
N VAL A 199 -3.62 13.16 -27.51
CA VAL A 199 -3.94 13.65 -26.17
C VAL A 199 -5.25 13.05 -25.71
N GLY A 200 -5.24 12.44 -24.54
CA GLY A 200 -6.39 12.04 -23.75
C GLY A 200 -6.12 12.37 -22.29
N GLY A 201 -7.10 12.24 -21.42
CA GLY A 201 -6.83 12.52 -20.01
C GLY A 201 -8.04 12.48 -19.10
N THR A 202 -7.79 12.89 -17.85
CA THR A 202 -8.80 13.00 -16.80
C THR A 202 -8.59 14.31 -16.05
N LEU A 203 -9.66 15.07 -15.91
CA LEU A 203 -9.77 16.21 -14.98
C LEU A 203 -10.77 15.82 -13.90
N ALA A 204 -10.36 15.87 -12.64
CA ALA A 204 -11.23 15.58 -11.53
C ALA A 204 -11.10 16.65 -10.44
N THR A 205 -12.20 16.95 -9.76
CA THR A 205 -12.25 17.85 -8.62
C THR A 205 -13.18 17.27 -7.57
N SER A 206 -12.89 17.52 -6.29
CA SER A 206 -13.65 17.02 -5.16
C SER A 206 -13.68 18.06 -4.04
N TYR A 207 -14.80 18.13 -3.33
CA TYR A 207 -14.96 18.89 -2.10
C TYR A 207 -15.61 18.00 -1.03
N GLY A 208 -15.02 17.95 0.16
CA GLY A 208 -15.53 17.25 1.34
C GLY A 208 -15.89 18.23 2.46
N SER A 209 -17.01 18.00 3.14
CA SER A 209 -17.51 18.88 4.18
C SER A 209 -16.69 18.81 5.47
N ASN A 210 -16.23 17.62 5.86
CA ASN A 210 -15.39 17.43 7.05
C ASN A 210 -13.93 17.82 6.75
N GLY A 211 -13.46 18.85 7.45
CA GLY A 211 -12.21 19.52 7.14
C GLY A 211 -12.30 20.48 5.96
N ARG A 212 -13.49 20.68 5.37
CA ARG A 212 -13.75 21.55 4.21
C ARG A 212 -12.66 21.35 3.13
N ARG A 213 -12.33 20.06 2.88
CA ARG A 213 -11.23 19.65 2.02
C ARG A 213 -11.61 19.77 0.54
N TYR A 214 -10.77 20.43 -0.24
CA TYR A 214 -10.86 20.44 -1.69
C TYR A 214 -9.67 19.73 -2.31
N SER A 215 -9.93 19.03 -3.42
CA SER A 215 -8.91 18.27 -4.16
C SER A 215 -9.12 18.44 -5.65
N GLY A 216 -8.02 18.44 -6.41
CA GLY A 216 -8.02 18.50 -7.86
C GLY A 216 -6.99 17.56 -8.45
N LEU A 217 -7.31 16.92 -9.56
CA LEU A 217 -6.45 16.04 -10.33
C LEU A 217 -6.52 16.42 -11.82
N LEU A 218 -5.37 16.63 -12.44
CA LEU A 218 -5.21 16.69 -13.88
C LEU A 218 -4.23 15.60 -14.32
N LYS A 219 -4.69 14.70 -15.17
CA LYS A 219 -3.90 13.67 -15.82
C LYS A 219 -4.04 13.79 -17.32
N LEU A 220 -2.93 13.91 -18.03
CA LEU A 220 -2.86 13.95 -19.47
C LEU A 220 -1.93 12.85 -19.97
N GLU A 221 -2.29 12.19 -21.05
CA GLU A 221 -1.48 11.16 -21.66
C GLU A 221 -1.69 11.14 -23.18
N GLY A 222 -0.72 10.63 -23.92
CA GLY A 222 -0.85 10.55 -25.37
C GLY A 222 0.32 9.88 -26.07
N ALA A 223 0.07 9.55 -27.34
CA ALA A 223 1.11 9.14 -28.28
C ALA A 223 1.69 10.39 -28.98
N VAL A 224 2.98 10.33 -29.34
CA VAL A 224 3.58 11.41 -30.13
C VAL A 224 3.13 11.28 -31.57
N PRO A 225 2.48 12.31 -32.20
CA PRO A 225 2.05 12.26 -33.60
C PRO A 225 3.22 11.92 -34.51
N LYS A 226 3.00 11.00 -35.48
CA LYS A 226 4.00 10.49 -36.45
C LYS A 226 5.13 9.65 -35.87
N LEU A 227 5.21 9.52 -34.55
CA LEU A 227 6.19 8.69 -33.83
C LEU A 227 5.46 7.71 -32.88
N SER A 228 4.73 6.75 -33.46
CA SER A 228 3.88 5.78 -32.71
C SER A 228 4.66 4.96 -31.67
N SER A 229 5.98 4.96 -31.75
CA SER A 229 6.88 4.35 -30.77
C SER A 229 7.03 5.17 -29.48
N LEU A 230 6.66 6.45 -29.48
CA LEU A 230 6.78 7.34 -28.33
C LEU A 230 5.42 7.64 -27.71
N ALA A 231 5.37 7.59 -26.38
CA ALA A 231 4.18 7.97 -25.61
C ALA A 231 4.59 8.64 -24.30
N TRP A 232 3.68 9.43 -23.75
CA TRP A 232 3.92 10.21 -22.55
C TRP A 232 2.69 10.24 -21.64
N ARG A 233 2.91 10.51 -20.37
CA ARG A 233 1.88 10.80 -19.36
C ARG A 233 2.41 11.81 -18.37
N GLY A 234 1.62 12.82 -18.07
CA GLY A 234 1.87 13.80 -17.02
C GLY A 234 0.66 13.88 -16.10
N GLN A 235 0.90 14.08 -14.82
CA GLN A 235 -0.14 14.20 -13.82
C GLN A 235 0.26 15.20 -12.76
N VAL A 236 -0.73 15.92 -12.23
CA VAL A 236 -0.62 16.73 -11.02
C VAL A 236 -1.90 16.57 -10.21
N SER A 237 -1.77 16.41 -8.89
CA SER A 237 -2.88 16.47 -7.94
C SER A 237 -2.54 17.40 -6.79
N TYR A 238 -3.56 18.09 -6.31
CA TYR A 238 -3.47 18.98 -5.15
C TYR A 238 -4.65 18.76 -4.24
N SER A 239 -4.40 18.75 -2.94
CA SER A 239 -5.44 18.61 -1.92
C SER A 239 -5.12 19.47 -0.71
N HIS A 240 -6.12 20.18 -0.20
CA HIS A 240 -6.01 20.97 1.02
C HIS A 240 -7.28 20.87 1.84
N GLY A 241 -7.13 20.51 3.12
CA GLY A 241 -8.19 20.47 4.12
C GLY A 241 -7.72 21.10 5.41
N GLY A 242 -8.64 21.71 6.12
CA GLY A 242 -8.44 22.26 7.46
C GLY A 242 -8.80 21.25 8.55
N ASP A 243 -9.10 21.77 9.73
CA ASP A 243 -9.42 21.01 10.92
C ASP A 243 -10.57 20.03 10.71
N ARG A 244 -10.38 18.79 11.17
CA ARG A 244 -11.41 17.75 11.14
C ARG A 244 -12.40 17.95 12.26
N GLU A 245 -13.61 17.45 12.04
CA GLU A 245 -14.71 17.52 13.00
C GLU A 245 -15.15 16.11 13.39
N THR A 246 -15.31 15.87 14.69
CA THR A 246 -16.02 14.70 15.23
C THR A 246 -17.54 14.96 15.14
N ALA A 247 -18.36 14.07 15.66
CA ALA A 247 -19.80 14.33 15.75
C ALA A 247 -20.17 15.48 16.72
N LYS A 248 -19.25 15.89 17.60
CA LYS A 248 -19.54 16.86 18.68
C LYS A 248 -18.59 18.07 18.73
N TYR A 249 -17.35 17.93 18.26
CA TYR A 249 -16.34 18.97 18.42
C TYR A 249 -15.28 18.91 17.30
N LEU A 250 -14.60 20.03 17.10
CA LEU A 250 -13.46 20.15 16.20
C LEU A 250 -12.20 19.52 16.82
N LEU A 251 -11.42 18.89 15.97
CA LEU A 251 -10.08 18.39 16.28
C LEU A 251 -9.08 19.42 15.75
N GLU A 252 -8.52 20.23 16.63
CA GLU A 252 -7.62 21.32 16.26
C GLU A 252 -6.34 20.79 15.63
N ASN A 253 -5.78 21.54 14.69
CA ASN A 253 -4.53 21.26 13.99
C ASN A 253 -4.51 19.90 13.29
N THR A 254 -5.64 19.53 12.67
CA THR A 254 -5.76 18.30 11.87
C THR A 254 -5.87 18.59 10.37
N GLY A 255 -5.36 19.74 9.95
CA GLY A 255 -5.27 20.13 8.55
C GLY A 255 -4.24 19.30 7.77
N VAL A 256 -4.46 19.17 6.46
CA VAL A 256 -3.56 18.47 5.53
C VAL A 256 -3.42 19.28 4.26
N ARG A 257 -2.18 19.41 3.75
CA ARG A 257 -1.87 19.96 2.44
C ARG A 257 -0.99 18.98 1.68
N GLU A 258 -1.42 18.60 0.48
CA GLU A 258 -0.77 17.60 -0.34
C GLU A 258 -0.63 18.11 -1.78
N LEU A 259 0.54 17.92 -2.37
CA LEU A 259 0.84 18.23 -3.78
C LEU A 259 1.66 17.10 -4.37
N ASP A 260 1.12 16.45 -5.40
CA ASP A 260 1.77 15.35 -6.07
C ASP A 260 1.87 15.62 -7.56
N TYR A 261 2.95 15.19 -8.16
CA TYR A 261 3.06 15.20 -9.62
C TYR A 261 3.92 14.04 -10.11
N SER A 262 3.63 13.60 -11.32
CA SER A 262 4.40 12.54 -11.97
C SER A 262 4.50 12.76 -13.47
N LEU A 263 5.58 12.24 -14.05
CA LEU A 263 5.86 12.26 -15.47
C LEU A 263 6.36 10.87 -15.91
N SER A 264 5.79 10.36 -17.00
CA SER A 264 6.24 9.15 -17.69
C SER A 264 6.56 9.47 -19.13
N LEU A 265 7.71 9.00 -19.61
CA LEU A 265 8.10 9.04 -21.02
C LEU A 265 8.48 7.63 -21.44
N GLY A 266 7.89 7.14 -22.51
CA GLY A 266 8.13 5.79 -22.97
C GLY A 266 8.46 5.70 -24.44
N TRP A 267 9.39 4.79 -24.75
CA TRP A 267 9.75 4.41 -26.11
C TRP A 267 9.56 2.90 -26.26
N ARG A 268 8.91 2.50 -27.35
CA ARG A 268 8.69 1.10 -27.70
C ARG A 268 9.00 0.89 -29.17
N HIS A 269 9.92 -0.03 -29.45
CA HIS A 269 10.28 -0.40 -30.81
C HIS A 269 10.53 -1.90 -30.86
N ASP A 270 9.83 -2.62 -31.71
CA ASP A 270 9.93 -4.07 -31.91
C ASP A 270 9.95 -4.86 -30.59
N LEU A 271 11.11 -5.39 -30.23
CA LEU A 271 11.34 -6.22 -29.07
C LEU A 271 11.64 -5.44 -27.79
N TRP A 272 11.98 -4.15 -27.91
CA TRP A 272 12.42 -3.32 -26.80
C TRP A 272 11.33 -2.33 -26.35
N SER A 273 11.28 -2.09 -25.07
CA SER A 273 10.59 -0.93 -24.51
C SER A 273 11.43 -0.34 -23.37
N LEU A 274 11.50 0.99 -23.37
CA LEU A 274 12.14 1.78 -22.33
C LEU A 274 11.13 2.80 -21.81
N GLU A 275 11.04 2.93 -20.49
CA GLU A 275 10.16 3.90 -19.84
C GLU A 275 10.92 4.59 -18.71
N GLY A 276 10.96 5.92 -18.74
CA GLY A 276 11.38 6.76 -17.63
C GLY A 276 10.16 7.24 -16.85
N TYR A 277 10.20 7.15 -15.55
CA TYR A 277 9.15 7.62 -14.64
C TYR A 277 9.78 8.46 -13.52
N PHE A 278 9.13 9.59 -13.24
CA PHE A 278 9.44 10.44 -12.10
C PHE A 278 8.16 10.76 -11.36
N SER A 279 8.19 10.74 -10.03
CA SER A 279 7.11 11.29 -9.19
C SER A 279 7.66 11.98 -7.96
N GLN A 280 6.93 12.98 -7.50
CA GLN A 280 7.17 13.61 -6.20
C GLN A 280 5.85 13.73 -5.44
N TYR A 281 5.87 13.30 -4.20
CA TYR A 281 4.83 13.42 -3.19
C TYR A 281 5.26 14.44 -2.16
N ARG A 282 4.44 15.46 -1.91
CA ARG A 282 4.66 16.45 -0.85
C ARG A 282 3.46 16.50 0.06
N ASN A 283 3.69 16.37 1.35
CA ASN A 283 2.62 16.39 2.35
C ASN A 283 3.03 17.19 3.57
N LYS A 284 2.18 18.16 3.95
CA LYS A 284 2.25 18.82 5.25
C LYS A 284 1.00 18.44 6.04
N THR A 285 1.19 17.82 7.20
CA THR A 285 0.11 17.26 8.03
C THR A 285 0.21 17.77 9.45
N GLY A 286 -0.84 18.42 9.93
CA GLY A 286 -0.97 18.84 11.32
C GLY A 286 -1.24 17.64 12.24
N LEU A 287 -0.72 17.70 13.44
CA LEU A 287 -0.91 16.71 14.50
C LEU A 287 -1.75 17.28 15.63
N LEU A 288 -2.61 16.44 16.21
CA LEU A 288 -3.47 16.85 17.31
C LEU A 288 -2.64 17.21 18.56
N PRO A 289 -2.69 18.43 19.08
CA PRO A 289 -1.84 18.88 20.18
C PRO A 289 -2.17 18.25 21.55
N SER A 290 -3.36 17.70 21.70
CA SER A 290 -3.88 17.18 22.98
C SER A 290 -3.07 16.03 23.59
N GLY A 291 -2.20 15.38 22.81
CA GLY A 291 -1.27 14.37 23.32
C GLY A 291 0.01 14.94 23.99
N HIS A 292 0.24 16.26 23.95
CA HIS A 292 1.45 16.89 24.44
C HIS A 292 1.22 17.51 25.84
N LEU A 293 1.32 16.74 26.88
CA LEU A 293 0.92 17.10 28.24
C LEU A 293 2.11 17.36 29.16
N LYS A 294 1.84 18.09 30.27
CA LYS A 294 2.89 18.53 31.17
C LYS A 294 3.25 17.47 32.22
N ASN A 295 2.32 16.65 32.62
CA ASN A 295 2.50 15.61 33.67
C ASN A 295 1.57 14.41 33.47
N SER A 296 1.82 13.32 34.21
CA SER A 296 1.05 12.07 34.10
C SER A 296 -0.41 12.19 34.53
N ASN A 297 -0.72 13.07 35.47
CA ASN A 297 -2.12 13.29 35.91
C ASN A 297 -2.95 13.93 34.81
N ASP A 298 -2.36 14.81 34.00
CA ASP A 298 -3.03 15.42 32.84
C ASP A 298 -3.35 14.34 31.79
N ILE A 299 -2.46 13.36 31.59
CA ILE A 299 -2.70 12.23 30.68
C ILE A 299 -3.89 11.40 31.17
N GLN A 300 -3.90 11.00 32.44
CA GLN A 300 -5.01 10.24 32.99
C GLN A 300 -6.32 11.00 32.90
N THR A 301 -6.31 12.30 33.19
CA THR A 301 -7.49 13.16 33.08
C THR A 301 -8.02 13.19 31.63
N LEU A 302 -7.14 13.25 30.62
CA LEU A 302 -7.59 13.20 29.22
C LEU A 302 -8.14 11.82 28.82
N ILE A 303 -7.54 10.75 29.29
CA ILE A 303 -8.05 9.39 29.08
C ILE A 303 -9.45 9.27 29.68
N ASP A 304 -9.64 9.75 30.91
CA ASP A 304 -10.91 9.71 31.62
C ASP A 304 -12.00 10.59 30.94
N LEU A 305 -11.61 11.76 30.44
CA LEU A 305 -12.49 12.62 29.65
C LEU A 305 -12.80 12.04 28.27
N GLY A 306 -11.84 11.32 27.69
CA GLY A 306 -11.94 10.72 26.37
C GLY A 306 -12.10 11.69 25.21
N GLN A 307 -11.77 12.98 25.41
CA GLN A 307 -11.82 14.06 24.44
C GLN A 307 -10.81 15.15 24.77
N PRO A 308 -10.41 16.02 23.80
CA PRO A 308 -9.54 17.16 24.06
C PRO A 308 -10.11 18.13 25.11
N GLN A 309 -9.24 18.80 25.84
CA GLN A 309 -9.62 19.85 26.83
C GLN A 309 -9.80 21.23 26.20
N THR A 310 -9.16 21.47 25.07
CA THR A 310 -9.18 22.76 24.37
C THR A 310 -9.81 22.60 23.00
N PHE A 311 -10.56 23.63 22.60
CA PHE A 311 -11.22 23.71 21.31
C PHE A 311 -10.94 25.07 20.70
N ARG A 312 -10.55 25.10 19.42
CA ARG A 312 -10.35 26.30 18.62
C ARG A 312 -11.38 26.40 17.51
N PRO A 313 -11.66 27.59 16.96
CA PRO A 313 -12.41 27.73 15.72
C PRO A 313 -11.73 27.00 14.58
N PHE A 314 -12.51 26.61 13.57
CA PHE A 314 -12.01 25.97 12.35
C PHE A 314 -10.90 26.81 11.69
N SER A 315 -9.81 26.15 11.31
CA SER A 315 -8.71 26.75 10.56
C SER A 315 -8.23 25.87 9.41
N TYR A 316 -7.72 26.49 8.35
CA TYR A 316 -6.91 25.87 7.31
C TYR A 316 -5.42 25.92 7.63
N GLU A 317 -5.02 26.70 8.60
CA GLU A 317 -3.63 26.80 9.01
C GLU A 317 -3.19 25.51 9.70
N ILE A 318 -2.00 25.04 9.29
CA ILE A 318 -1.32 23.92 9.93
C ILE A 318 -0.24 24.50 10.83
N ASP A 319 -0.52 24.50 12.12
CA ASP A 319 0.34 25.00 13.18
C ASP A 319 1.14 23.84 13.82
N PHE A 320 1.97 24.13 14.82
CA PHE A 320 2.71 23.12 15.55
C PHE A 320 1.80 22.31 16.50
N PRO A 321 2.02 20.99 16.61
CA PRO A 321 2.98 20.16 15.88
C PRO A 321 2.53 19.78 14.47
N TYR A 322 3.49 19.56 13.55
CA TYR A 322 3.18 19.07 12.20
C TYR A 322 4.36 18.29 11.60
N HIS A 323 4.05 17.46 10.61
CA HIS A 323 5.03 16.81 9.73
C HIS A 323 5.05 17.51 8.36
N ASP A 324 6.24 17.62 7.77
CA ASP A 324 6.48 18.11 6.41
C ASP A 324 7.37 17.11 5.69
N VAL A 325 6.87 16.53 4.60
CA VAL A 325 7.49 15.40 3.91
C VAL A 325 7.58 15.67 2.42
N VAL A 326 8.71 15.30 1.83
CA VAL A 326 8.94 15.32 0.38
C VAL A 326 9.55 13.99 -0.04
N HIS A 327 8.79 13.16 -0.75
CA HIS A 327 9.25 11.88 -1.28
C HIS A 327 9.33 11.92 -2.80
N SER A 328 10.51 11.65 -3.36
CA SER A 328 10.77 11.64 -4.80
C SER A 328 11.16 10.24 -5.26
N LEU A 329 10.59 9.77 -6.37
CA LEU A 329 10.92 8.50 -7.02
C LEU A 329 11.37 8.76 -8.46
N TYR A 330 12.56 8.28 -8.80
CA TYR A 330 13.11 8.22 -10.16
C TYR A 330 13.20 6.75 -10.55
N LEU A 331 12.66 6.38 -11.72
CA LEU A 331 12.59 4.99 -12.15
C LEU A 331 12.81 4.88 -13.66
N VAL A 332 13.65 3.95 -14.04
CA VAL A 332 13.85 3.53 -15.44
C VAL A 332 13.46 2.06 -15.55
N LYS A 333 12.55 1.75 -16.46
CA LYS A 333 12.12 0.39 -16.78
C LYS A 333 12.56 0.03 -18.19
N SER A 334 13.25 -1.08 -18.34
CA SER A 334 13.61 -1.65 -19.63
C SER A 334 13.01 -3.03 -19.76
N LYS A 335 12.41 -3.34 -20.92
CA LYS A 335 11.88 -4.69 -21.23
C LYS A 335 12.34 -5.12 -22.60
N TYR A 336 12.84 -6.34 -22.68
CA TYR A 336 13.23 -7.00 -23.91
C TYR A 336 12.44 -8.30 -24.10
N ARG A 337 11.77 -8.43 -25.26
CA ARG A 337 11.02 -9.62 -25.64
C ARG A 337 11.90 -10.52 -26.52
N GLY A 338 12.65 -11.43 -25.87
CA GLY A 338 13.66 -12.25 -26.54
C GLY A 338 13.12 -13.51 -27.24
N GLY A 339 11.81 -13.59 -27.48
CA GLY A 339 11.21 -14.71 -28.21
C GLY A 339 11.50 -16.06 -27.53
N ARG A 340 12.25 -16.94 -28.22
CA ARG A 340 12.65 -18.25 -27.69
C ARG A 340 13.53 -18.17 -26.42
N TRP A 341 14.16 -17.05 -26.17
CA TRP A 341 15.02 -16.83 -25.00
C TRP A 341 14.24 -16.33 -23.78
N GLY A 342 12.94 -16.02 -23.94
CA GLY A 342 12.11 -15.45 -22.89
C GLY A 342 12.16 -13.92 -22.87
N ASN A 343 11.55 -13.34 -21.84
CA ASN A 343 11.44 -11.91 -21.65
C ASN A 343 12.36 -11.47 -20.52
N PHE A 344 13.09 -10.39 -20.73
CA PHE A 344 13.92 -9.75 -19.72
C PHE A 344 13.32 -8.41 -19.34
N SER A 345 13.31 -8.10 -18.07
CA SER A 345 12.96 -6.76 -17.57
C SER A 345 13.95 -6.32 -16.50
N VAL A 346 14.30 -5.05 -16.55
CA VAL A 346 15.19 -4.41 -15.58
C VAL A 346 14.50 -3.12 -15.13
N ASN A 347 14.36 -2.96 -13.83
CA ASN A 347 13.91 -1.72 -13.19
C ASN A 347 15.08 -1.19 -12.36
N ALA A 348 15.50 0.03 -12.61
CA ALA A 348 16.49 0.75 -11.80
C ALA A 348 15.82 2.00 -11.22
N SER A 349 15.90 2.17 -9.92
CA SER A 349 15.26 3.30 -9.24
C SER A 349 16.13 3.92 -8.17
N MET A 350 15.86 5.20 -7.93
CA MET A 350 16.35 5.98 -6.80
C MET A 350 15.16 6.62 -6.11
N GLN A 351 15.11 6.57 -4.80
CA GLN A 351 14.16 7.29 -3.97
C GLN A 351 14.92 8.25 -3.04
N SER A 352 14.39 9.44 -2.88
CA SER A 352 14.84 10.41 -1.89
C SER A 352 13.64 10.82 -1.05
N ASP A 353 13.77 10.72 0.25
CA ASP A 353 12.71 11.03 1.22
C ASP A 353 13.25 11.98 2.28
N GLU A 354 12.66 13.16 2.34
CA GLU A 354 12.97 14.21 3.31
C GLU A 354 11.79 14.38 4.26
N ARG A 355 12.00 14.10 5.53
CA ARG A 355 11.00 14.24 6.57
C ARG A 355 11.46 15.20 7.65
N ASN A 356 10.65 16.24 7.87
CA ASN A 356 10.85 17.21 8.92
C ASN A 356 9.65 17.18 9.90
N GLU A 357 9.92 16.97 11.17
CA GLU A 357 8.92 16.98 12.24
C GLU A 357 9.11 18.21 13.13
N PHE A 358 8.05 18.95 13.27
CA PHE A 358 8.06 20.20 14.04
C PHE A 358 7.18 20.06 15.27
N ASN A 359 7.64 20.62 16.39
CA ASN A 359 6.89 20.63 17.64
C ASN A 359 6.93 22.02 18.29
N ILE A 360 6.05 22.22 19.27
CA ILE A 360 6.08 23.42 20.11
C ILE A 360 7.38 23.41 20.95
N ARG A 361 8.21 24.42 20.78
CA ARG A 361 9.51 24.54 21.45
C ARG A 361 9.64 25.89 22.17
N ARG A 362 10.29 25.87 23.34
CA ARG A 362 10.61 27.11 24.08
C ARG A 362 11.63 27.96 23.31
N ASN A 363 11.75 29.25 23.70
CA ASN A 363 12.70 30.22 23.14
C ASN A 363 12.55 30.42 21.61
N ASN A 364 11.33 30.46 21.12
CA ASN A 364 11.02 30.72 19.71
C ASN A 364 11.70 29.76 18.71
N ARG A 365 11.93 28.51 19.13
CA ARG A 365 12.58 27.46 18.30
C ARG A 365 11.63 26.52 17.58
N SER A 366 10.33 26.77 17.63
CA SER A 366 9.33 25.90 16.98
C SER A 366 9.50 25.83 15.46
N SER A 367 10.08 26.85 14.83
CA SER A 367 10.40 26.86 13.40
C SER A 367 11.59 25.95 13.00
N SER A 368 12.36 25.44 13.97
CA SER A 368 13.40 24.44 13.71
C SER A 368 12.83 23.05 13.96
N PRO A 369 13.00 22.07 13.06
CA PRO A 369 12.47 20.73 13.27
C PRO A 369 13.05 20.09 14.54
N THR A 370 12.26 19.24 15.18
CA THR A 370 12.71 18.36 16.28
C THR A 370 13.34 17.08 15.75
N LEU A 371 12.94 16.68 14.55
CA LEU A 371 13.51 15.56 13.83
C LEU A 371 13.59 15.94 12.34
N ALA A 372 14.74 15.71 11.72
CA ALA A 372 14.95 15.91 10.29
C ALA A 372 15.70 14.69 9.75
N LEU A 373 14.99 13.87 8.98
CA LEU A 373 15.49 12.62 8.38
C LEU A 373 15.61 12.77 6.88
N ASN A 374 16.72 12.30 6.33
CA ASN A 374 16.96 12.19 4.91
C ASN A 374 17.29 10.73 4.60
N LEU A 375 16.45 10.11 3.77
CA LEU A 375 16.68 8.75 3.32
C LEU A 375 16.89 8.74 1.82
N THR A 376 17.97 8.08 1.38
CA THR A 376 18.22 7.80 -0.03
C THR A 376 18.28 6.30 -0.24
N SER A 377 17.49 5.80 -1.20
CA SER A 377 17.43 4.36 -1.51
C SER A 377 17.63 4.14 -3.01
N TYR A 378 18.50 3.20 -3.36
CA TYR A 378 18.73 2.72 -4.72
C TYR A 378 18.25 1.29 -4.82
N GLN A 379 17.51 0.95 -5.89
CA GLN A 379 17.05 -0.41 -6.13
C GLN A 379 17.30 -0.79 -7.58
N LEU A 380 17.70 -2.05 -7.79
CA LEU A 380 17.83 -2.68 -9.09
C LEU A 380 17.14 -4.04 -9.06
N ASP A 381 16.14 -4.21 -9.90
CA ASP A 381 15.42 -5.46 -10.11
C ASP A 381 15.66 -5.95 -11.52
N ALA A 382 16.23 -7.14 -11.67
CA ALA A 382 16.38 -7.82 -12.95
C ALA A 382 15.56 -9.10 -12.94
N LEU A 383 14.70 -9.27 -13.94
CA LEU A 383 13.76 -10.36 -14.03
C LEU A 383 13.83 -11.01 -15.41
N TRP A 384 13.98 -12.34 -15.43
CA TRP A 384 13.84 -13.16 -16.61
C TRP A 384 12.62 -14.05 -16.51
N GLN A 385 11.78 -14.04 -17.54
CA GLN A 385 10.57 -14.83 -17.62
C GLN A 385 10.52 -15.63 -18.91
N LYS A 386 10.31 -16.94 -18.81
CA LYS A 386 10.18 -17.82 -19.95
C LYS A 386 8.89 -18.63 -19.91
N PRO A 387 7.86 -18.20 -20.66
CA PRO A 387 6.68 -19.04 -20.88
C PRO A 387 7.05 -20.20 -21.81
N TYR A 388 6.64 -21.41 -21.44
CA TYR A 388 6.78 -22.62 -22.25
C TYR A 388 5.54 -23.51 -22.07
N ASN A 389 4.74 -23.67 -23.11
CA ASN A 389 3.45 -24.36 -23.04
C ASN A 389 2.57 -23.84 -21.89
N ARG A 390 2.32 -24.70 -20.89
CA ARG A 390 1.54 -24.39 -19.68
C ARG A 390 2.40 -23.91 -18.51
N TRP A 391 3.71 -23.90 -18.68
CA TRP A 391 4.67 -23.48 -17.67
C TRP A 391 5.14 -22.05 -17.90
N ASN A 392 5.47 -21.38 -16.82
CA ASN A 392 6.17 -20.10 -16.85
C ASN A 392 7.23 -20.12 -15.75
N THR A 393 8.48 -20.02 -16.16
CA THR A 393 9.62 -19.92 -15.25
C THR A 393 10.01 -18.45 -15.09
N GLU A 394 10.25 -18.03 -13.88
CA GLU A 394 10.67 -16.69 -13.52
C GLU A 394 11.91 -16.77 -12.63
N LEU A 395 12.99 -16.08 -13.03
CA LEU A 395 14.19 -15.87 -12.23
C LEU A 395 14.37 -14.38 -12.01
N GLY A 396 14.65 -13.99 -10.78
CA GLY A 396 14.86 -12.59 -10.45
C GLY A 396 16.02 -12.37 -9.52
N VAL A 397 16.67 -11.22 -9.71
CA VAL A 397 17.72 -10.67 -8.84
C VAL A 397 17.24 -9.32 -8.36
N HIS A 398 17.39 -9.07 -7.07
CA HIS A 398 17.08 -7.80 -6.44
C HIS A 398 18.30 -7.30 -5.68
N LEU A 399 18.63 -6.02 -5.86
CA LEU A 399 19.67 -5.31 -5.12
C LEU A 399 19.06 -4.03 -4.56
N ASN A 400 19.34 -3.72 -3.30
CA ASN A 400 18.98 -2.45 -2.70
C ASN A 400 20.09 -1.91 -1.81
N SER A 401 20.23 -0.59 -1.80
CA SER A 401 21.10 0.14 -0.87
C SER A 401 20.31 1.31 -0.31
N THR A 402 20.27 1.45 1.00
CA THR A 402 19.59 2.54 1.70
C THR A 402 20.55 3.23 2.64
N ASP A 403 20.54 4.55 2.61
CA ASP A 403 21.27 5.41 3.54
C ASP A 403 20.26 6.32 4.25
N ASN A 404 20.27 6.34 5.58
CA ASN A 404 19.45 7.21 6.40
C ASN A 404 20.33 8.11 7.26
N TYR A 405 20.17 9.38 7.05
CA TYR A 405 20.95 10.42 7.72
C TYR A 405 20.03 11.41 8.44
N SER A 406 20.26 11.60 9.71
CA SER A 406 19.60 12.64 10.51
C SER A 406 20.36 13.94 10.39
N THR A 407 19.69 15.00 9.89
CA THR A 407 20.30 16.32 9.73
C THR A 407 20.70 16.89 11.09
N PRO A 408 21.95 17.34 11.27
CA PRO A 408 22.37 18.03 12.48
C PRO A 408 21.65 19.39 12.59
N ASP A 409 21.87 20.10 13.72
CA ASP A 409 21.35 21.45 14.00
C ASP A 409 19.85 21.53 14.36
N THR A 410 19.16 20.41 14.48
CA THR A 410 17.82 20.38 15.11
C THR A 410 17.90 20.80 16.59
N GLY A 411 19.08 20.68 17.20
CA GLY A 411 19.33 20.92 18.64
C GLY A 411 18.74 19.82 19.55
N VAL A 412 18.25 18.72 18.96
CA VAL A 412 17.76 17.53 19.65
C VAL A 412 18.44 16.32 19.01
N PRO A 413 19.02 15.38 19.78
CA PRO A 413 19.49 14.12 19.22
C PRO A 413 18.34 13.36 18.55
N PRO A 414 18.59 12.68 17.42
CA PRO A 414 17.53 11.94 16.72
C PRO A 414 17.06 10.73 17.52
N ILE A 415 15.77 10.39 17.39
CA ILE A 415 15.23 9.16 17.99
C ILE A 415 15.76 7.91 17.27
N ILE A 416 16.09 8.03 15.99
CA ILE A 416 16.62 6.98 15.14
C ILE A 416 18.05 7.34 14.78
N PRO A 417 19.06 6.51 15.14
CA PRO A 417 20.43 6.76 14.74
C PRO A 417 20.62 6.64 13.23
N ASN A 418 21.68 7.23 12.69
CA ASN A 418 22.03 7.05 11.28
C ASN A 418 22.34 5.60 10.97
N TYR A 419 22.01 5.15 9.76
CA TYR A 419 22.26 3.79 9.35
C TYR A 419 22.39 3.66 7.84
N THR A 420 23.06 2.59 7.43
CA THR A 420 23.12 2.12 6.05
C THR A 420 22.65 0.68 5.96
N GLU A 421 21.92 0.36 4.90
CA GLU A 421 21.48 -1.01 4.59
C GLU A 421 21.97 -1.39 3.20
N LEU A 422 22.45 -2.63 3.06
CA LEU A 422 22.74 -3.26 1.77
C LEU A 422 22.04 -4.60 1.71
N GLY A 423 21.12 -4.73 0.75
CA GLY A 423 20.36 -5.94 0.54
C GLY A 423 20.56 -6.53 -0.83
N TYR A 424 20.57 -7.86 -0.92
CA TYR A 424 20.51 -8.57 -2.18
C TYR A 424 19.68 -9.83 -2.04
N ALA A 425 18.97 -10.17 -3.12
CA ALA A 425 18.17 -11.38 -3.15
C ALA A 425 18.14 -12.02 -4.53
N PHE A 426 17.93 -13.33 -4.51
CA PHE A 426 17.66 -14.14 -5.68
C PHE A 426 16.39 -14.92 -5.50
N HIS A 427 15.53 -14.98 -6.54
CA HIS A 427 14.31 -15.78 -6.50
C HIS A 427 14.08 -16.58 -7.77
N LEU A 428 13.39 -17.71 -7.59
CA LEU A 428 12.85 -18.58 -8.63
C LEU A 428 11.36 -18.78 -8.38
N VAL A 429 10.54 -18.54 -9.40
CA VAL A 429 9.11 -18.88 -9.35
C VAL A 429 8.76 -19.73 -10.57
N GLN A 430 8.19 -20.90 -10.32
CA GLN A 430 7.72 -21.81 -11.33
C GLN A 430 6.19 -21.89 -11.30
N LYS A 431 5.55 -21.54 -12.40
CA LYS A 431 4.07 -21.52 -12.53
C LYS A 431 3.62 -22.53 -13.56
N TYR A 432 2.58 -23.28 -13.23
CA TYR A 432 1.83 -24.11 -14.15
C TYR A 432 0.40 -23.58 -14.27
N SER A 433 -0.13 -23.52 -15.47
CA SER A 433 -1.50 -23.06 -15.71
C SER A 433 -2.23 -23.95 -16.70
N SER A 434 -3.41 -24.42 -16.32
CA SER A 434 -4.35 -25.11 -17.19
C SER A 434 -5.77 -24.52 -17.03
N PRO A 435 -6.74 -24.86 -17.89
CA PRO A 435 -8.10 -24.33 -17.75
C PRO A 435 -8.78 -24.69 -16.43
N LYS A 436 -8.48 -25.85 -15.85
CA LYS A 436 -9.12 -26.33 -14.62
C LYS A 436 -8.29 -26.12 -13.36
N TRP A 437 -6.98 -26.15 -13.46
CA TRP A 437 -6.11 -25.99 -12.28
C TRP A 437 -4.78 -25.31 -12.62
N GLY A 438 -4.20 -24.70 -11.65
CA GLY A 438 -2.87 -24.14 -11.73
C GLY A 438 -2.13 -24.37 -10.43
N ALA A 439 -0.81 -24.34 -10.52
CA ALA A 439 0.09 -24.46 -9.38
C ALA A 439 1.25 -23.48 -9.51
N GLU A 440 1.80 -23.06 -8.38
CA GLU A 440 2.93 -22.15 -8.31
C GLU A 440 3.85 -22.59 -7.17
N LEU A 441 5.16 -22.67 -7.44
CA LEU A 441 6.21 -22.88 -6.46
C LEU A 441 7.17 -21.73 -6.55
N GLY A 442 7.47 -21.10 -5.42
CA GLY A 442 8.44 -20.03 -5.29
C GLY A 442 9.51 -20.33 -4.27
N LEU A 443 10.75 -19.94 -4.55
CA LEU A 443 11.90 -19.99 -3.64
C LEU A 443 12.65 -18.65 -3.74
N ARG A 444 13.09 -18.12 -2.60
CA ARG A 444 13.87 -16.89 -2.53
C ARG A 444 14.84 -16.95 -1.37
N ILE A 445 16.03 -16.43 -1.60
CA ILE A 445 17.02 -16.18 -0.57
C ILE A 445 17.34 -14.69 -0.53
N ASP A 446 17.37 -14.14 0.67
CA ASP A 446 17.66 -12.73 0.93
C ASP A 446 18.83 -12.62 1.91
N GLN A 447 19.68 -11.65 1.67
CA GLN A 447 20.73 -11.20 2.57
C GLN A 447 20.58 -9.69 2.78
N LEU A 448 20.57 -9.27 4.04
CA LEU A 448 20.55 -7.88 4.44
C LEU A 448 21.70 -7.62 5.41
N ALA A 449 22.55 -6.66 5.09
CA ALA A 449 23.58 -6.12 5.98
C ALA A 449 23.12 -4.73 6.44
N LEU A 450 23.11 -4.52 7.75
CA LEU A 450 22.74 -3.26 8.42
C LEU A 450 23.95 -2.77 9.22
N ALA A 451 24.33 -1.51 9.01
CA ALA A 451 25.31 -0.81 9.82
C ALA A 451 24.66 0.44 10.42
N VAL A 452 24.78 0.60 11.73
CA VAL A 452 24.26 1.73 12.50
C VAL A 452 25.44 2.50 13.08
N ASP A 453 25.43 3.84 12.94
CA ASP A 453 26.43 4.73 13.51
C ASP A 453 25.80 6.11 13.79
N GLY A 454 25.52 6.39 15.05
CA GLY A 454 24.87 7.64 15.44
C GLY A 454 24.83 7.84 16.95
N TYR A 455 24.05 8.81 17.39
CA TYR A 455 23.87 9.13 18.80
C TYR A 455 22.40 9.01 19.20
N ASN A 456 22.15 8.49 20.40
CA ASN A 456 20.81 8.47 21.00
C ASN A 456 20.51 9.78 21.73
N ILE A 457 19.29 9.91 22.28
CA ILE A 457 18.86 11.12 23.01
C ILE A 457 19.69 11.43 24.25
N PHE A 458 20.41 10.46 24.80
CA PHE A 458 21.33 10.62 25.93
C PHE A 458 22.74 11.02 25.48
N ARG A 459 22.97 11.23 24.17
CA ARG A 459 24.25 11.50 23.54
C ARG A 459 25.25 10.36 23.65
N GLU A 460 24.77 9.16 23.84
CA GLU A 460 25.59 7.95 23.80
C GLU A 460 25.80 7.52 22.36
N HIS A 461 27.02 7.16 21.99
CA HIS A 461 27.34 6.68 20.67
C HIS A 461 26.81 5.25 20.49
N VAL A 462 25.94 5.07 19.51
CA VAL A 462 25.36 3.79 19.12
C VAL A 462 26.05 3.33 17.85
N GLN A 463 26.83 2.25 17.96
CA GLN A 463 27.48 1.64 16.81
C GLN A 463 27.17 0.15 16.80
N ALA A 464 26.66 -0.36 15.67
CA ALA A 464 26.27 -1.76 15.53
C ALA A 464 26.34 -2.22 14.08
N GLN A 465 26.62 -3.53 13.90
CA GLN A 465 26.53 -4.21 12.61
C GLN A 465 25.68 -5.46 12.77
N ARG A 466 24.72 -5.66 11.88
CA ARG A 466 23.83 -6.81 11.88
C ARG A 466 23.72 -7.39 10.47
N ASN A 467 23.65 -8.70 10.40
CA ASN A 467 23.46 -9.44 9.15
C ASN A 467 22.25 -10.37 9.30
N PHE A 468 21.36 -10.34 8.32
CA PHE A 468 20.15 -11.16 8.30
C PHE A 468 20.13 -11.98 7.01
N THR A 469 20.18 -13.30 7.14
CA THR A 469 20.04 -14.25 6.01
C THR A 469 18.74 -15.01 6.18
N ASN A 470 17.90 -15.00 5.17
CA ASN A 470 16.59 -15.62 5.25
C ASN A 470 16.23 -16.36 3.96
N LEU A 471 15.57 -17.50 4.13
CA LEU A 471 14.98 -18.27 3.06
C LEU A 471 13.46 -18.08 3.08
N THR A 472 12.88 -17.77 1.94
CA THR A 472 11.43 -17.64 1.72
C THR A 472 10.98 -18.69 0.72
N TYR A 473 9.82 -19.29 0.95
CA TYR A 473 9.20 -20.18 -0.02
C TYR A 473 7.69 -19.98 -0.06
N SER A 474 7.10 -20.34 -1.21
CA SER A 474 5.65 -20.35 -1.38
C SER A 474 5.22 -21.52 -2.24
N LEU A 475 4.08 -22.10 -1.89
CA LEU A 475 3.38 -23.10 -2.67
C LEU A 475 1.92 -22.64 -2.80
N GLY A 476 1.46 -22.45 -4.02
CA GLY A 476 0.11 -21.97 -4.28
C GLY A 476 -0.55 -22.75 -5.41
N GLY A 477 -1.86 -22.74 -5.44
CA GLY A 477 -2.60 -23.32 -6.53
C GLY A 477 -4.07 -22.97 -6.51
N HIS A 478 -4.70 -23.16 -7.67
CA HIS A 478 -6.14 -23.05 -7.79
C HIS A 478 -6.74 -24.24 -8.51
N TYR A 479 -7.98 -24.54 -8.18
CA TYR A 479 -8.79 -25.56 -8.85
C TYR A 479 -10.16 -25.00 -9.22
N ARG A 480 -10.55 -25.17 -10.49
CA ARG A 480 -11.84 -24.76 -11.05
C ARG A 480 -12.60 -26.00 -11.51
N PRO A 481 -13.40 -26.62 -10.64
CA PRO A 481 -14.21 -27.79 -11.02
C PRO A 481 -15.16 -27.49 -12.19
N ASN A 482 -15.69 -26.27 -12.20
CA ASN A 482 -16.53 -25.73 -13.28
C ASN A 482 -16.34 -24.19 -13.40
N LYS A 483 -17.13 -23.52 -14.25
CA LYS A 483 -17.04 -22.07 -14.46
C LYS A 483 -17.48 -21.23 -13.25
N ALA A 484 -18.27 -21.79 -12.35
CA ALA A 484 -18.83 -21.08 -11.21
C ALA A 484 -17.92 -21.12 -9.97
N TRP A 485 -17.13 -22.18 -9.78
CA TRP A 485 -16.33 -22.38 -8.58
C TRP A 485 -14.84 -22.19 -8.82
N THR A 486 -14.19 -21.47 -7.94
CA THR A 486 -12.73 -21.40 -7.85
C THR A 486 -12.30 -21.64 -6.41
N LEU A 487 -11.44 -22.62 -6.22
CA LEU A 487 -10.80 -22.96 -4.96
C LEU A 487 -9.33 -22.53 -5.09
N THR A 488 -8.82 -21.74 -4.15
CA THR A 488 -7.41 -21.30 -4.13
C THR A 488 -6.82 -21.63 -2.77
N SER A 489 -5.63 -22.20 -2.75
CA SER A 489 -4.88 -22.47 -1.52
C SER A 489 -3.45 -22.04 -1.70
N GLN A 490 -2.90 -21.37 -0.68
CA GLN A 490 -1.54 -20.92 -0.65
C GLN A 490 -0.92 -21.17 0.72
N LEU A 491 0.28 -21.73 0.71
CA LEU A 491 1.13 -21.92 1.88
C LEU A 491 2.47 -21.24 1.61
N GLY A 492 3.01 -20.50 2.56
CA GLY A 492 4.32 -19.90 2.40
C GLY A 492 4.95 -19.42 3.70
N LEU A 493 6.23 -19.16 3.59
CA LEU A 493 7.05 -18.52 4.60
C LEU A 493 7.48 -17.16 4.07
N ALA A 494 7.19 -16.12 4.83
CA ALA A 494 7.73 -14.78 4.65
C ALA A 494 8.56 -14.39 5.87
N PHE A 495 9.49 -13.44 5.69
CA PHE A 495 10.26 -12.93 6.81
C PHE A 495 10.35 -11.41 6.76
N ARG A 496 10.76 -10.82 7.89
CA ARG A 496 11.11 -9.43 8.04
C ARG A 496 12.27 -9.28 9.02
N ALA A 497 13.31 -8.56 8.64
CA ALA A 497 14.32 -8.12 9.60
C ALA A 497 13.72 -7.01 10.49
N PRO A 498 14.12 -6.91 11.76
CA PRO A 498 13.76 -5.76 12.59
C PRO A 498 14.43 -4.50 12.04
N HIS A 499 13.69 -3.39 12.00
CA HIS A 499 14.20 -2.10 11.54
C HIS A 499 14.97 -1.36 12.64
N VAL A 500 15.74 -0.36 12.21
CA VAL A 500 16.58 0.44 13.12
C VAL A 500 15.75 1.12 14.21
N HIS A 501 14.53 1.58 13.89
CA HIS A 501 13.64 2.15 14.90
C HIS A 501 13.19 1.13 15.96
N GLU A 502 13.00 -0.14 15.60
CA GLU A 502 12.66 -1.19 16.56
C GLU A 502 13.87 -1.62 17.40
N LEU A 503 15.07 -1.60 16.80
CA LEU A 503 16.30 -2.02 17.45
C LEU A 503 16.90 -0.95 18.37
N TYR A 504 16.91 0.30 17.93
CA TYR A 504 17.77 1.34 18.53
C TYR A 504 17.07 2.66 18.80
N SER A 505 15.77 2.81 18.54
CA SER A 505 15.07 4.06 18.87
C SER A 505 15.00 4.28 20.38
N ILE A 506 15.30 5.50 20.82
CA ILE A 506 15.00 5.97 22.17
C ILE A 506 14.53 7.42 22.05
N GLY A 507 13.28 7.71 22.47
CA GLY A 507 12.78 9.08 22.47
C GLY A 507 11.28 9.21 22.24
N ASN A 508 10.83 10.46 22.05
CA ASN A 508 9.42 10.76 21.88
C ASN A 508 8.98 10.59 20.42
N GLN A 509 8.01 9.72 20.20
CA GLN A 509 7.23 9.69 18.96
C GLN A 509 6.09 10.72 19.09
N HIS A 510 6.26 11.86 18.45
CA HIS A 510 5.34 12.99 18.61
C HIS A 510 3.95 12.72 18.03
N GLY A 511 3.85 12.00 16.91
CA GLY A 511 2.58 11.64 16.30
C GLY A 511 1.73 10.73 17.19
N ALA A 512 2.34 9.77 17.87
CA ALA A 512 1.68 8.82 18.77
C ALA A 512 1.60 9.32 20.23
N ALA A 513 2.29 10.40 20.57
CA ALA A 513 2.41 10.95 21.94
C ALA A 513 2.90 9.91 22.97
N ILE A 514 3.93 9.13 22.61
CA ILE A 514 4.56 8.12 23.46
C ILE A 514 6.07 8.31 23.52
N PHE A 515 6.71 7.78 24.57
CA PHE A 515 8.15 7.58 24.65
C PHE A 515 8.47 6.13 24.29
N ILE A 516 9.25 5.91 23.22
CA ILE A 516 9.57 4.57 22.72
C ILE A 516 10.99 4.15 23.09
N LYS A 517 11.17 2.88 23.40
CA LYS A 517 12.45 2.21 23.63
C LYS A 517 12.59 1.03 22.68
N GLY A 518 13.62 1.02 21.85
CA GLY A 518 14.01 -0.11 21.02
C GLY A 518 14.66 -1.23 21.82
N ASP A 519 14.77 -2.39 21.19
CA ASP A 519 15.47 -3.55 21.76
C ASP A 519 16.47 -4.12 20.73
N SER A 520 17.76 -3.93 21.01
CA SER A 520 18.86 -4.38 20.15
C SER A 520 18.97 -5.91 20.03
N THR A 521 18.28 -6.68 20.86
CA THR A 521 18.31 -8.16 20.86
C THR A 521 17.29 -8.80 19.90
N LEU A 522 16.40 -8.01 19.30
CA LEU A 522 15.37 -8.49 18.38
C LEU A 522 15.97 -9.27 17.20
N ARG A 523 15.23 -10.27 16.75
CA ARG A 523 15.57 -11.15 15.62
C ARG A 523 14.55 -11.02 14.52
N SER A 524 14.88 -11.53 13.32
CA SER A 524 13.94 -11.56 12.19
C SER A 524 12.63 -12.26 12.57
N GLU A 525 11.51 -11.65 12.20
CA GLU A 525 10.21 -12.31 12.19
C GLU A 525 10.14 -13.32 11.05
N ARG A 526 9.54 -14.49 11.31
CA ARG A 526 9.28 -15.53 10.31
C ARG A 526 7.83 -15.95 10.37
N GLY A 527 7.06 -15.58 9.33
CA GLY A 527 5.63 -15.82 9.25
C GLY A 527 5.29 -16.99 8.33
N TYR A 528 4.82 -18.10 8.88
CA TYR A 528 4.28 -19.25 8.15
C TYR A 528 2.78 -19.02 7.96
N LYS A 529 2.34 -18.79 6.73
CA LYS A 529 0.95 -18.44 6.42
C LYS A 529 0.32 -19.49 5.52
N TRP A 530 -0.88 -19.93 5.86
CA TRP A 530 -1.74 -20.75 5.03
C TRP A 530 -3.07 -20.03 4.80
N VAL A 531 -3.36 -19.75 3.55
CA VAL A 531 -4.59 -19.05 3.12
C VAL A 531 -5.37 -19.92 2.18
N ASN A 532 -6.67 -20.05 2.42
CA ASN A 532 -7.60 -20.77 1.57
C ASN A 532 -8.75 -19.84 1.17
N SER A 533 -9.10 -19.85 -0.09
CA SER A 533 -10.22 -19.08 -0.62
C SER A 533 -11.13 -19.97 -1.45
N VAL A 534 -12.42 -19.85 -1.20
CA VAL A 534 -13.47 -20.50 -1.99
C VAL A 534 -14.33 -19.40 -2.59
N SER A 535 -14.37 -19.33 -3.92
CA SER A 535 -15.16 -18.32 -4.64
C SER A 535 -16.21 -19.02 -5.51
N TYR A 536 -17.42 -18.52 -5.43
CA TYR A 536 -18.55 -18.91 -6.28
C TYR A 536 -19.01 -17.71 -7.10
N THR A 537 -19.18 -17.89 -8.41
CA THR A 537 -19.71 -16.88 -9.33
C THR A 537 -20.81 -17.50 -10.18
N GLY A 538 -22.04 -17.25 -9.80
CA GLY A 538 -23.24 -17.64 -10.55
C GLY A 538 -23.89 -16.43 -11.21
N GLU A 539 -25.06 -16.63 -11.80
CA GLU A 539 -25.80 -15.58 -12.52
C GLU A 539 -26.25 -14.44 -11.58
N ARG A 540 -26.77 -14.77 -10.41
CA ARG A 540 -27.29 -13.79 -9.45
C ARG A 540 -26.44 -13.66 -8.18
N LEU A 541 -25.79 -14.73 -7.76
CA LEU A 541 -24.97 -14.77 -6.56
C LEU A 541 -23.50 -14.87 -6.90
N SER A 542 -22.68 -14.01 -6.36
CA SER A 542 -21.23 -14.20 -6.24
C SER A 542 -20.85 -14.11 -4.78
N CYS A 543 -20.02 -15.03 -4.30
CA CYS A 543 -19.50 -14.99 -2.95
C CYS A 543 -18.07 -15.52 -2.90
N SER A 544 -17.30 -15.04 -1.92
CA SER A 544 -15.94 -15.47 -1.65
C SER A 544 -15.76 -15.59 -0.14
N LEU A 545 -15.31 -16.74 0.29
CA LEU A 545 -14.90 -17.01 1.67
C LEU A 545 -13.40 -17.24 1.67
N GLU A 546 -12.68 -16.49 2.49
CA GLU A 546 -11.25 -16.61 2.71
C GLU A 546 -11.01 -16.95 4.18
N ALA A 547 -10.21 -17.98 4.45
CA ALA A 547 -9.78 -18.34 5.80
C ALA A 547 -8.25 -18.48 5.82
N TYR A 548 -7.63 -18.00 6.89
CA TYR A 548 -6.19 -18.05 7.02
C TYR A 548 -5.73 -18.42 8.43
N LEU A 549 -4.59 -19.07 8.47
CA LEU A 549 -3.83 -19.39 9.68
C LEU A 549 -2.40 -18.88 9.46
N GLN A 550 -1.84 -18.21 10.45
CA GLN A 550 -0.48 -17.70 10.38
C GLN A 550 0.23 -17.81 11.71
N LEU A 551 1.34 -18.54 11.71
CA LEU A 551 2.28 -18.63 12.80
C LEU A 551 3.43 -17.66 12.53
N ILE A 552 3.75 -16.77 13.48
CA ILE A 552 4.88 -15.84 13.37
C ILE A 552 5.83 -16.11 14.51
N ASN A 553 6.99 -16.64 14.17
CA ASN A 553 8.08 -16.78 15.13
C ASN A 553 8.75 -15.42 15.32
N GLY A 554 8.78 -14.96 16.56
CA GLY A 554 9.40 -13.70 16.94
C GLY A 554 8.63 -12.48 16.47
N TYR A 555 7.29 -12.42 16.62
CA TYR A 555 6.48 -11.25 16.33
C TYR A 555 6.88 -10.07 17.21
N ILE A 556 7.23 -8.93 16.59
CA ILE A 556 7.66 -7.71 17.26
C ILE A 556 6.45 -6.80 17.47
N TYR A 557 6.27 -6.29 18.69
CA TYR A 557 5.17 -5.38 19.01
C TYR A 557 5.54 -4.37 20.09
N GLU A 558 4.88 -3.23 20.09
CA GLU A 558 4.99 -2.22 21.14
C GLU A 558 4.10 -2.58 22.32
N SER A 559 4.63 -2.48 23.53
CA SER A 559 3.89 -2.70 24.76
C SER A 559 4.21 -1.59 25.76
N PRO A 560 3.22 -1.06 26.51
CA PRO A 560 3.49 -0.11 27.57
C PRO A 560 4.38 -0.71 28.65
N ASP A 561 5.34 0.08 29.12
CA ASP A 561 6.12 -0.27 30.29
C ASP A 561 5.26 -0.09 31.55
N ARG A 562 5.48 -0.95 32.55
CA ARG A 562 4.70 -0.95 33.80
C ARG A 562 5.59 -1.05 35.01
N ASP A 563 5.19 -0.35 36.06
CA ASP A 563 5.86 -0.42 37.38
C ASP A 563 5.52 -1.74 38.14
N SER A 564 6.08 -1.90 39.34
CA SER A 564 5.86 -3.06 40.17
C SER A 564 4.40 -3.24 40.64
N GLU A 565 3.57 -2.20 40.54
CA GLU A 565 2.15 -2.22 40.87
C GLU A 565 1.27 -2.37 39.62
N ASN A 566 1.88 -2.71 38.46
CA ASN A 566 1.22 -2.88 37.17
C ASN A 566 0.56 -1.59 36.63
N ARG A 567 1.04 -0.40 37.03
CA ARG A 567 0.59 0.89 36.49
C ARG A 567 1.47 1.29 35.29
N PRO A 568 0.94 1.99 34.28
CA PRO A 568 1.75 2.49 33.18
C PRO A 568 2.90 3.38 33.66
N GLU A 569 4.11 3.13 33.17
CA GLU A 569 5.25 4.01 33.39
C GLU A 569 5.19 5.21 32.46
N TYR A 570 5.68 6.36 32.94
CA TYR A 570 5.77 7.61 32.21
C TYR A 570 7.21 8.12 32.17
N TYR A 571 7.60 8.66 31.04
CA TYR A 571 8.90 9.31 30.86
C TYR A 571 8.72 10.82 30.64
N THR A 572 9.38 11.61 31.47
CA THR A 572 9.33 13.08 31.40
C THR A 572 10.53 13.61 30.66
N THR A 573 10.28 14.37 29.58
CA THR A 573 11.27 15.08 28.77
C THR A 573 11.06 16.58 28.87
N ILE A 574 11.93 17.36 28.23
CA ILE A 574 11.75 18.82 28.14
C ILE A 574 10.46 19.20 27.41
N SER A 575 9.99 18.36 26.49
CA SER A 575 8.79 18.58 25.66
C SER A 575 7.48 18.10 26.31
N GLY A 576 7.55 17.38 27.41
CA GLY A 576 6.36 16.87 28.13
C GLY A 576 6.59 15.53 28.79
N THR A 577 5.53 14.98 29.36
CA THR A 577 5.46 13.63 29.95
C THR A 577 4.68 12.73 29.04
N TYR A 578 5.21 11.54 28.76
CA TYR A 578 4.66 10.59 27.80
C TYR A 578 4.61 9.18 28.42
N PRO A 579 3.58 8.37 28.10
CA PRO A 579 3.59 6.97 28.47
C PRO A 579 4.76 6.24 27.78
N SER A 580 5.47 5.43 28.54
CA SER A 580 6.66 4.70 28.07
C SER A 580 6.25 3.37 27.45
N PHE A 581 6.81 3.08 26.27
CA PHE A 581 6.60 1.85 25.52
C PHE A 581 7.94 1.23 25.14
N SER A 582 8.02 -0.10 25.21
CA SER A 582 9.18 -0.86 24.76
C SER A 582 8.82 -1.80 23.61
N GLN A 583 9.76 -2.01 22.71
CA GLN A 583 9.67 -3.07 21.72
C GLN A 583 9.82 -4.43 22.41
N ARG A 584 8.93 -5.36 22.09
CA ARG A 584 8.93 -6.73 22.62
C ARG A 584 8.82 -7.72 21.50
N GLN A 585 9.26 -8.95 21.73
CA GLN A 585 9.24 -10.01 20.74
C GLN A 585 8.74 -11.32 21.35
N GLU A 586 7.71 -11.92 20.74
CA GLU A 586 7.14 -13.20 21.16
C GLU A 586 6.57 -13.96 19.95
N ASP A 587 6.52 -15.30 20.02
CA ASP A 587 5.88 -16.10 18.98
C ASP A 587 4.36 -15.87 19.02
N ALA A 588 3.77 -15.65 17.86
CA ALA A 588 2.38 -15.25 17.71
C ALA A 588 1.59 -16.17 16.77
N PHE A 589 0.31 -16.35 17.07
CA PHE A 589 -0.62 -17.06 16.19
C PHE A 589 -1.78 -16.17 15.78
N PHE A 590 -1.87 -15.92 14.48
CA PHE A 590 -2.94 -15.17 13.84
C PHE A 590 -3.85 -16.14 13.09
N ARG A 591 -5.15 -15.91 13.14
CA ARG A 591 -6.15 -16.62 12.36
C ARG A 591 -7.33 -15.72 12.07
N GLY A 592 -7.99 -15.95 10.94
CA GLY A 592 -9.13 -15.11 10.61
C GLY A 592 -9.93 -15.62 9.42
N VAL A 593 -11.05 -14.94 9.21
CA VAL A 593 -12.01 -15.25 8.14
C VAL A 593 -12.50 -13.94 7.55
N ASP A 594 -12.50 -13.89 6.21
CA ASP A 594 -13.10 -12.81 5.42
C ASP A 594 -14.20 -13.39 4.54
N LEU A 595 -15.36 -12.78 4.55
CA LEU A 595 -16.51 -13.13 3.70
C LEU A 595 -16.87 -11.93 2.83
N GLU A 596 -17.10 -12.17 1.55
CA GLU A 596 -17.73 -11.22 0.64
C GLU A 596 -18.87 -11.91 -0.09
N ALA A 597 -19.99 -11.23 -0.24
CA ALA A 597 -21.14 -11.71 -1.01
C ALA A 597 -21.76 -10.57 -1.81
N SER A 598 -22.22 -10.86 -3.01
CA SER A 598 -23.00 -9.95 -3.86
C SER A 598 -24.14 -10.72 -4.47
N TYR A 599 -25.37 -10.24 -4.28
CA TYR A 599 -26.58 -10.86 -4.78
C TYR A 599 -27.40 -9.88 -5.63
N ARG A 600 -27.61 -10.21 -6.89
CA ARG A 600 -28.51 -9.45 -7.77
C ARG A 600 -29.96 -9.83 -7.41
N LEU A 601 -30.70 -8.88 -6.87
CA LEU A 601 -32.12 -9.09 -6.54
C LEU A 601 -32.95 -9.24 -7.82
N PRO A 602 -34.15 -9.81 -7.74
CA PRO A 602 -35.05 -9.92 -8.88
C PRO A 602 -35.72 -8.59 -9.27
N ILE A 603 -35.00 -7.49 -9.10
CA ILE A 603 -35.36 -6.12 -9.46
C ILE A 603 -34.19 -5.60 -10.28
N ASP A 604 -34.48 -5.09 -11.49
CA ASP A 604 -33.47 -4.62 -12.41
C ASP A 604 -32.52 -3.59 -11.79
N GLY A 605 -31.24 -3.86 -11.94
CA GLY A 605 -30.18 -3.01 -11.43
C GLY A 605 -29.93 -3.08 -9.93
N LEU A 606 -30.77 -3.78 -9.13
CA LEU A 606 -30.66 -3.80 -7.67
C LEU A 606 -29.76 -4.95 -7.20
N THR A 607 -28.70 -4.60 -6.47
CA THR A 607 -27.71 -5.53 -5.94
C THR A 607 -27.52 -5.34 -4.45
N TYR A 608 -27.58 -6.40 -3.68
CA TYR A 608 -27.18 -6.43 -2.28
C TYR A 608 -25.74 -6.93 -2.16
N ARG A 609 -24.90 -6.21 -1.43
CA ARG A 609 -23.53 -6.61 -1.11
C ARG A 609 -23.35 -6.73 0.39
N ALA A 610 -22.54 -7.68 0.82
CA ALA A 610 -22.18 -7.88 2.21
C ALA A 610 -20.73 -8.29 2.32
N GLN A 611 -20.05 -7.80 3.38
CA GLN A 611 -18.69 -8.15 3.74
C GLN A 611 -18.62 -8.36 5.24
N ALA A 612 -17.87 -9.37 5.69
CA ALA A 612 -17.57 -9.60 7.09
C ALA A 612 -16.10 -9.95 7.24
N SER A 613 -15.46 -9.47 8.29
CA SER A 613 -14.06 -9.76 8.59
C SER A 613 -13.88 -9.96 10.08
N MET A 614 -13.12 -10.99 10.45
CA MET A 614 -12.74 -11.25 11.82
C MET A 614 -11.32 -11.80 11.89
N VAL A 615 -10.53 -11.28 12.82
CA VAL A 615 -9.17 -11.72 13.11
C VAL A 615 -9.00 -11.98 14.59
N TRP A 616 -8.26 -13.03 14.89
CA TRP A 616 -7.82 -13.38 16.24
C TRP A 616 -6.30 -13.47 16.24
N ALA A 617 -5.66 -12.89 17.24
CA ALA A 617 -4.23 -12.96 17.45
C ALA A 617 -3.92 -13.14 18.94
N ASN A 618 -2.95 -13.97 19.25
CA ASN A 618 -2.43 -14.16 20.59
C ASN A 618 -1.00 -14.69 20.54
N ALA A 619 -0.26 -14.41 21.60
CA ALA A 619 1.05 -15.00 21.86
C ALA A 619 0.90 -16.50 22.14
N LEU A 620 1.82 -17.32 21.60
CA LEU A 620 1.72 -18.78 21.74
C LEU A 620 2.09 -19.27 23.13
N LYS A 621 3.10 -18.68 23.76
CA LYS A 621 3.63 -19.14 25.03
C LYS A 621 2.86 -18.55 26.21
N SER A 622 2.69 -17.24 26.23
CA SER A 622 2.01 -16.53 27.32
C SER A 622 0.49 -16.57 27.17
N GLY A 623 -0.04 -16.78 25.97
CA GLY A 623 -1.46 -16.61 25.63
C GLY A 623 -1.91 -15.16 25.61
N ALA A 624 -0.99 -14.19 25.82
CA ALA A 624 -1.26 -12.77 25.84
C ALA A 624 -1.89 -12.30 24.50
N LEU A 625 -2.74 -11.30 24.59
CA LEU A 625 -3.36 -10.66 23.45
C LEU A 625 -2.45 -9.55 22.91
N PHE A 626 -2.55 -9.24 21.63
CA PHE A 626 -1.78 -8.14 21.05
C PHE A 626 -2.62 -6.86 20.93
N PRO A 627 -1.99 -5.66 21.02
CA PRO A 627 -2.69 -4.40 20.85
C PRO A 627 -3.10 -4.19 19.39
N TYR A 628 -4.08 -3.31 19.17
CA TYR A 628 -4.54 -2.84 17.85
C TYR A 628 -5.03 -3.94 16.88
N ILE A 629 -5.39 -5.13 17.39
CA ILE A 629 -6.03 -6.15 16.57
C ILE A 629 -7.46 -5.71 16.25
N PRO A 630 -7.85 -5.58 14.96
CA PRO A 630 -9.16 -5.08 14.59
C PRO A 630 -10.31 -5.90 15.16
N SER A 631 -11.37 -5.23 15.58
CA SER A 631 -12.63 -5.86 15.98
C SER A 631 -13.34 -6.50 14.80
N PHE A 632 -14.29 -7.40 15.07
CA PHE A 632 -15.22 -7.91 14.06
C PHE A 632 -15.92 -6.74 13.35
N ARG A 633 -15.95 -6.82 12.01
CA ARG A 633 -16.62 -5.84 11.13
C ARG A 633 -17.60 -6.55 10.22
N PHE A 634 -18.76 -5.95 10.10
CA PHE A 634 -19.76 -6.34 9.12
C PHE A 634 -20.22 -5.10 8.37
N SER A 635 -20.06 -5.10 7.06
CA SER A 635 -20.56 -4.03 6.20
C SER A 635 -21.49 -4.60 5.14
N HIS A 636 -22.56 -3.88 4.83
CA HIS A 636 -23.44 -4.23 3.74
C HIS A 636 -23.97 -3.00 3.02
N ALA A 637 -24.37 -3.19 1.77
CA ALA A 637 -24.88 -2.13 0.94
C ALA A 637 -25.99 -2.64 0.01
N LEU A 638 -27.00 -1.81 -0.17
CA LEU A 638 -27.99 -1.96 -1.23
C LEU A 638 -27.63 -0.95 -2.33
N GLN A 639 -27.33 -1.48 -3.53
CA GLN A 639 -26.92 -0.67 -4.68
C GLN A 639 -27.94 -0.81 -5.80
N TRP A 640 -28.32 0.31 -6.39
CA TRP A 640 -29.20 0.34 -7.55
C TRP A 640 -28.54 1.10 -8.71
N ALA A 641 -28.28 0.36 -9.79
CA ALA A 641 -27.73 0.91 -11.03
C ALA A 641 -28.88 1.02 -12.05
N TRP A 642 -29.15 2.23 -12.51
CA TRP A 642 -30.21 2.55 -13.43
C TRP A 642 -29.70 3.19 -14.71
N GLY A 643 -29.84 2.50 -15.84
CA GLY A 643 -29.58 3.03 -17.18
C GLY A 643 -30.77 3.86 -17.66
N VAL A 644 -30.69 5.18 -17.54
CA VAL A 644 -31.77 6.07 -17.99
C VAL A 644 -31.82 6.16 -19.50
N SER A 645 -30.65 6.14 -20.15
CA SER A 645 -30.48 6.11 -21.60
C SER A 645 -29.12 5.50 -21.97
N GLU A 646 -28.85 5.29 -23.27
CA GLU A 646 -27.53 4.81 -23.74
C GLU A 646 -26.35 5.69 -23.30
N SER A 647 -26.64 6.97 -23.02
CA SER A 647 -25.62 7.96 -22.65
C SER A 647 -25.69 8.40 -21.20
N LEU A 648 -26.70 7.99 -20.42
CA LEU A 648 -26.91 8.44 -19.06
C LEU A 648 -27.18 7.25 -18.13
N SER A 649 -26.33 7.06 -17.11
CA SER A 649 -26.54 6.10 -16.02
C SER A 649 -26.52 6.79 -14.67
N LEU A 650 -27.34 6.28 -13.77
CA LEU A 650 -27.41 6.68 -12.37
C LEU A 650 -27.14 5.47 -11.49
N ASP A 651 -26.38 5.67 -10.43
CA ASP A 651 -26.15 4.66 -9.41
C ASP A 651 -26.42 5.24 -8.02
N PHE A 652 -27.09 4.47 -7.19
CA PHE A 652 -27.37 4.79 -5.81
C PHE A 652 -26.86 3.68 -4.91
N ALA A 653 -26.34 4.00 -3.73
CA ALA A 653 -26.02 3.03 -2.72
C ALA A 653 -26.34 3.54 -1.32
N LEU A 654 -27.00 2.67 -0.53
CA LEU A 654 -27.15 2.82 0.91
C LEU A 654 -26.20 1.81 1.55
N LYS A 655 -25.29 2.29 2.38
CA LYS A 655 -24.25 1.49 3.06
C LYS A 655 -24.51 1.51 4.57
N HIS A 656 -24.24 0.39 5.22
CA HIS A 656 -24.18 0.29 6.67
C HIS A 656 -22.96 -0.52 7.08
N MET A 657 -22.29 -0.07 8.13
CA MET A 657 -21.15 -0.77 8.74
C MET A 657 -21.37 -0.88 10.24
N TYR A 658 -21.27 -2.09 10.75
CA TYR A 658 -21.21 -2.41 12.16
C TYR A 658 -19.80 -2.82 12.55
N VAL A 659 -19.28 -2.25 13.62
CA VAL A 659 -18.00 -2.62 14.24
C VAL A 659 -18.27 -3.02 15.68
N ALA A 660 -17.90 -4.24 16.03
CA ALA A 660 -18.11 -4.76 17.39
C ALA A 660 -17.07 -4.18 18.37
N LYS A 661 -17.43 -4.16 19.65
CA LYS A 661 -16.47 -3.90 20.71
C LYS A 661 -15.36 -4.97 20.69
N GLN A 662 -14.11 -4.54 20.86
CA GLN A 662 -13.02 -5.49 21.01
C GLN A 662 -13.09 -6.16 22.38
N THR A 663 -13.56 -7.41 22.40
CA THR A 663 -13.67 -8.20 23.63
C THR A 663 -12.40 -8.98 23.97
N ARG A 664 -11.52 -9.17 22.98
CA ARG A 664 -10.19 -9.76 23.16
C ARG A 664 -9.17 -8.66 23.46
N PHE A 665 -9.31 -8.10 24.62
CA PHE A 665 -8.57 -6.95 25.11
C PHE A 665 -7.90 -7.32 26.45
N ASP A 666 -6.64 -6.94 26.58
CA ASP A 666 -5.86 -7.10 27.82
C ASP A 666 -5.46 -5.71 28.31
N PRO A 667 -5.93 -5.29 29.50
CA PRO A 667 -5.55 -3.99 30.06
C PRO A 667 -4.04 -3.82 30.31
N SER A 668 -3.29 -4.91 30.38
CA SER A 668 -1.83 -4.85 30.60
C SER A 668 -1.05 -4.39 29.38
N ILE A 669 -1.61 -4.52 28.17
CA ILE A 669 -0.97 -4.13 26.90
C ILE A 669 -1.52 -2.82 26.31
N ASP A 670 -2.35 -2.12 27.07
CA ASP A 670 -2.98 -0.88 26.64
C ASP A 670 -3.05 0.13 27.81
N ILE A 671 -3.29 1.40 27.51
CA ILE A 671 -3.40 2.47 28.51
C ILE A 671 -4.84 2.94 28.72
N ALA A 672 -5.80 2.46 27.93
CA ALA A 672 -7.22 2.75 28.07
C ALA A 672 -8.10 1.56 27.68
N ALA A 673 -9.33 1.53 28.14
CA ALA A 673 -10.33 0.52 27.81
C ALA A 673 -10.64 0.46 26.31
N ALA A 674 -11.05 -0.72 25.82
CA ALA A 674 -11.53 -0.86 24.45
C ALA A 674 -12.82 -0.06 24.26
N PRO A 675 -12.94 0.69 23.13
CA PRO A 675 -14.14 1.46 22.83
C PRO A 675 -15.35 0.57 22.60
N ASP A 676 -16.55 1.13 22.75
CA ASP A 676 -17.82 0.45 22.51
C ASP A 676 -18.04 0.18 21.01
N ALA A 677 -18.96 -0.78 20.74
CA ALA A 677 -19.42 -1.06 19.38
C ALA A 677 -20.13 0.15 18.78
N TYR A 678 -20.07 0.28 17.46
CA TYR A 678 -20.70 1.39 16.75
C TYR A 678 -21.25 0.99 15.38
N ASN A 679 -22.15 1.84 14.86
CA ASN A 679 -22.74 1.71 13.54
C ASN A 679 -22.52 2.99 12.74
N LEU A 680 -22.13 2.84 11.47
CA LEU A 680 -22.02 3.96 10.53
C LEU A 680 -22.90 3.71 9.31
N VAL A 681 -23.60 4.77 8.88
CA VAL A 681 -24.43 4.75 7.68
C VAL A 681 -23.82 5.66 6.63
N GLY A 682 -23.72 5.18 5.41
CA GLY A 682 -23.22 5.91 4.25
C GLY A 682 -24.22 5.94 3.11
N LEU A 683 -24.15 6.99 2.30
CA LEU A 683 -24.95 7.16 1.08
C LEU A 683 -24.02 7.44 -0.09
N GLU A 684 -24.33 6.89 -1.25
CA GLU A 684 -23.62 7.20 -2.49
C GLU A 684 -24.62 7.43 -3.62
N PHE A 685 -24.31 8.42 -4.43
CA PHE A 685 -24.97 8.70 -5.69
C PHE A 685 -23.94 8.97 -6.76
N SER A 686 -24.10 8.40 -7.94
CA SER A 686 -23.34 8.79 -9.11
C SER A 686 -24.24 9.01 -10.33
N CYS A 687 -23.85 9.97 -11.15
CA CYS A 687 -24.47 10.28 -12.43
C CYS A 687 -23.37 10.30 -13.50
N THR A 688 -23.42 9.37 -14.44
CA THR A 688 -22.44 9.29 -15.53
C THR A 688 -23.11 9.63 -16.85
N LYS A 689 -22.61 10.68 -17.53
CA LYS A 689 -23.02 11.08 -18.86
C LYS A 689 -21.91 10.80 -19.87
N LYS A 690 -22.19 9.93 -20.85
CA LYS A 690 -21.32 9.78 -22.02
C LYS A 690 -21.46 11.01 -22.93
N LEU A 691 -20.34 11.56 -23.35
CA LEU A 691 -20.26 12.70 -24.25
C LEU A 691 -19.78 12.24 -25.64
N LYS A 692 -19.80 13.11 -26.65
CA LYS A 692 -19.23 12.80 -27.98
C LYS A 692 -17.74 12.44 -27.89
N ARG A 693 -17.03 13.07 -26.97
CA ARG A 693 -15.65 12.69 -26.60
C ARG A 693 -15.60 12.51 -25.08
N GLY A 694 -15.37 11.27 -24.64
CA GLY A 694 -15.21 10.96 -23.22
C GLY A 694 -16.51 10.83 -22.43
N SER A 695 -16.41 11.05 -21.12
CA SER A 695 -17.50 10.95 -20.18
C SER A 695 -17.37 11.97 -19.03
N LEU A 696 -18.51 12.43 -18.53
CA LEU A 696 -18.61 13.26 -17.35
C LEU A 696 -19.32 12.47 -16.24
N ARG A 697 -18.68 12.38 -15.08
CA ARG A 697 -19.24 11.70 -13.90
C ARG A 697 -19.32 12.66 -12.74
N PHE A 698 -20.51 12.77 -12.18
CA PHE A 698 -20.76 13.44 -10.91
C PHE A 698 -20.92 12.37 -9.83
N LEU A 699 -20.26 12.56 -8.67
CA LEU A 699 -20.29 11.67 -7.52
C LEU A 699 -20.67 12.48 -6.28
N LEU A 700 -21.61 11.96 -5.49
CA LEU A 700 -21.94 12.46 -4.17
C LEU A 700 -21.82 11.31 -3.19
N THR A 701 -20.97 11.43 -2.17
CA THR A 701 -20.77 10.42 -1.14
C THR A 701 -20.97 11.02 0.24
N GLY A 702 -21.65 10.30 1.11
CA GLY A 702 -21.82 10.68 2.50
C GLY A 702 -21.36 9.55 3.42
N ASP A 703 -20.40 9.84 4.26
CA ASP A 703 -19.89 8.93 5.29
C ASP A 703 -20.44 9.37 6.66
N ASN A 704 -20.69 8.40 7.56
CA ASN A 704 -21.25 8.65 8.90
C ASN A 704 -22.46 9.61 8.88
N MET A 705 -23.44 9.35 8.01
CA MET A 705 -24.58 10.25 7.77
C MET A 705 -25.43 10.51 9.02
N LEU A 706 -25.48 9.56 9.96
CA LEU A 706 -26.16 9.72 11.24
C LEU A 706 -25.35 10.52 12.27
N ASN A 707 -24.14 10.95 11.90
CA ASN A 707 -23.20 11.67 12.76
C ASN A 707 -22.94 10.95 14.10
N THR A 708 -22.73 9.64 14.03
CA THR A 708 -22.42 8.81 15.20
C THR A 708 -21.08 9.24 15.80
N LEU A 709 -21.05 9.46 17.10
CA LEU A 709 -19.83 9.69 17.86
C LEU A 709 -19.21 8.33 18.21
N TYR A 710 -18.00 8.07 17.74
CA TYR A 710 -17.36 6.77 17.92
C TYR A 710 -15.83 6.88 18.08
N LYS A 711 -15.22 5.82 18.54
CA LYS A 711 -13.77 5.60 18.60
C LYS A 711 -13.42 4.27 17.93
N GLU A 712 -12.46 4.27 17.03
CA GLU A 712 -11.94 3.06 16.43
C GLU A 712 -10.86 2.45 17.34
N TYR A 713 -10.94 1.13 17.60
CA TYR A 713 -9.94 0.45 18.45
C TYR A 713 -8.52 0.55 17.89
N THR A 714 -8.37 0.56 16.58
CA THR A 714 -7.09 0.71 15.89
C THR A 714 -6.64 2.17 15.70
N ASN A 715 -7.29 3.14 16.34
CA ASN A 715 -6.84 4.53 16.37
C ASN A 715 -6.02 4.80 17.65
N ARG A 716 -4.74 5.10 17.51
CA ARG A 716 -3.83 5.41 18.63
C ARG A 716 -4.23 6.69 19.39
N ALA A 717 -4.94 7.61 18.74
CA ALA A 717 -5.46 8.82 19.39
C ALA A 717 -6.78 8.61 20.15
N ARG A 718 -7.36 7.39 20.17
CA ARG A 718 -8.63 7.08 20.86
C ARG A 718 -8.61 7.37 22.35
N TYR A 719 -7.43 7.44 22.94
CA TYR A 719 -7.26 7.74 24.36
C TYR A 719 -7.83 9.12 24.72
N TYR A 720 -7.71 10.07 23.80
CA TYR A 720 -8.05 11.47 24.05
C TYR A 720 -8.86 12.13 22.91
N ALA A 721 -9.31 11.38 21.90
CA ALA A 721 -10.11 11.92 20.81
C ALA A 721 -11.04 10.86 20.19
N HIS A 722 -12.19 11.33 19.68
CA HIS A 722 -13.09 10.53 18.84
C HIS A 722 -12.66 10.62 17.37
N ASP A 723 -13.14 9.67 16.59
CA ASP A 723 -12.95 9.65 15.15
C ASP A 723 -13.82 10.69 14.42
N ALA A 724 -13.57 10.86 13.12
CA ALA A 724 -14.26 11.87 12.30
C ALA A 724 -15.78 11.65 12.26
N GLY A 725 -16.52 12.73 12.38
CA GLY A 725 -17.97 12.79 12.24
C GLY A 725 -18.43 12.66 10.79
N ARG A 726 -19.63 13.17 10.49
CA ARG A 726 -20.21 13.14 9.14
C ARG A 726 -19.33 13.87 8.13
N ASP A 727 -19.15 13.24 6.95
CA ASP A 727 -18.48 13.84 5.79
C ASP A 727 -19.35 13.67 4.55
N ILE A 728 -19.68 14.75 3.87
CA ILE A 728 -20.39 14.76 2.59
C ILE A 728 -19.42 15.27 1.54
N ARG A 729 -19.16 14.46 0.51
CA ARG A 729 -18.24 14.80 -0.57
C ARG A 729 -18.94 14.84 -1.90
N CYS A 730 -18.59 15.85 -2.68
CA CYS A 730 -19.05 16.06 -4.04
C CYS A 730 -17.82 16.02 -4.97
N SER A 731 -17.85 15.19 -5.99
CA SER A 731 -16.76 15.08 -6.96
C SER A 731 -17.28 15.16 -8.39
N LEU A 732 -16.48 15.76 -9.26
CA LEU A 732 -16.76 15.85 -10.70
C LEU A 732 -15.53 15.31 -11.45
N VAL A 733 -15.74 14.31 -12.32
CA VAL A 733 -14.69 13.65 -13.09
C VAL A 733 -15.04 13.75 -14.56
N TYR A 734 -14.16 14.35 -15.36
CA TYR A 734 -14.23 14.40 -16.81
C TYR A 734 -13.07 13.62 -17.42
N SER A 735 -13.38 12.58 -18.19
CA SER A 735 -12.40 11.77 -18.92
C SER A 735 -12.63 11.92 -20.41
N PHE A 736 -11.58 12.15 -21.21
CA PHE A 736 -11.64 12.46 -22.63
C PHE A 736 -10.49 11.80 -23.42
#